data_df761ef47afde0654b5305617b95d716
#
_entry.id   df761ef47afde0654b5305617b95d716
#
_cell.length_a   1.000
_cell.length_b   1.000
_cell.length_c   1.000
_cell.angle_alpha   90.00
_cell.angle_beta   90.00
_cell.angle_gamma   90.00
#
_symmetry.space_group_name_H-M   'P 1'
#
loop_
_entity.id
_entity.type
_entity.pdbx_description
1 polymer ?
#
loop_
_entity_poly.entity_id
_entity_poly.type
_entity_poly.pdbx_seq_one_letter_code
_entity_poly.pdbx_strand_id
1 'polypeptide(L)'
;YEICACLVGSEMCIRDSVTDAGQTRGISTDMNGSFTLTLPALTAEAMLEVSFIGFDTYKSAVGSRTFFDVVLTYAQQSIDEVVVVGYGVQKKANLTGAVATVSQKELKDRPVSNVGRALQGVIPNLNVTLSSGQPGAGATYNIRGTTSPNGGSPLVLIDGVETYPDRINSNDIESITVLKDASSAAIYGARGAFGVILITTKSGKYNEKAEVSYNGYFSVSSPTTSTDYETRGYYSAKIADFFMMATQNTPYTSYTEADYKALWERRNDKTENPARPWVVTDRRNGRQQYVYLANFDWYNYLYDDSRPTWDHNINIKGGTKALSYMVSGRYYQQKGVNRIEPDMFKSYNFRVKLQAEIKPWLTIASNTKFFQSNYKYYGYEDEYNNFRKPTLHALASFVPVNPDGTAVSHTSMTQSSTHYVMDGYNAMMQKGKSFGNKKTQEITTTFEATFKLHKNFNIKADFSYTQGYLHNDYRSVNVQYSQYPGEVMTEPEGSFPNKYKEVVWDQNYYVADVYGTYNRTFAEKHNLTLIAGYNYEAKYYRDLTAANDGLLSEELSDFNLAKGTTNFTLNGGRNEYAIMGLFYRAAYDYRGKYLFEVNGRYDGTSRFPRGKRYGFFPSFSAAYRISEEPVFEPLRKAVDNLKIRLSYGSLGNQQIGYYDFIQTITTKGSMSDYSFDGTVLGQHATVSDPVSGDQTWEKVVSKNLGLDLNMFNNRLSLTTDFYIRDTKGILGKGKSLPSIYGASEPQMNANNLRTKGYELVLGWRDSFKLAGSTFSYGITGTFSDYTAEYTKCDNPTGLIGDPYVGKKYGEIWGYKVDGLFRNDKEAAEYASRIDLSTVASGYYTATGAYGKGVRGGDIKYLDLNGDNIVNGGKGTLDDPGDRRVIGNSSPRYQYGASLNFSWYGFD
;
A
#
# COMPACT_ATOMS: atom_id res chain seq x y z
N TYR A 1 39.40 -45.49 -8.82
CA TYR A 1 38.26 -45.24 -9.74
C TYR A 1 38.10 -43.74 -9.92
N GLU A 2 38.14 -43.31 -11.17
CA GLU A 2 37.76 -41.94 -11.55
C GLU A 2 36.32 -41.95 -12.09
N ILE A 3 35.48 -41.14 -11.54
CA ILE A 3 34.11 -40.97 -12.01
C ILE A 3 34.05 -39.56 -12.63
N CYS A 4 33.79 -39.51 -13.93
CA CYS A 4 33.57 -38.25 -14.66
C CYS A 4 32.08 -38.10 -15.00
N ALA A 5 31.55 -36.94 -14.88
CA ALA A 5 30.21 -36.59 -15.38
C ALA A 5 30.24 -35.26 -16.11
N CYS A 6 29.39 -35.14 -17.10
CA CYS A 6 29.19 -33.91 -17.86
C CYS A 6 27.72 -33.51 -17.73
N LEU A 7 27.46 -32.29 -17.27
CA LEU A 7 26.13 -31.69 -17.21
C LEU A 7 26.00 -30.63 -18.31
N VAL A 8 25.04 -30.83 -19.18
CA VAL A 8 24.79 -29.93 -20.30
C VAL A 8 23.91 -28.77 -19.78
N GLY A 9 24.47 -27.54 -19.67
CA GLY A 9 23.71 -26.31 -19.64
C GLY A 9 23.61 -25.51 -18.34
N SER A 10 24.63 -25.47 -17.45
CA SER A 10 24.60 -24.51 -16.35
C SER A 10 25.97 -23.92 -15.99
N GLU A 11 26.03 -22.62 -15.83
CA GLU A 11 27.19 -21.84 -15.32
C GLU A 11 27.34 -21.88 -13.78
N MET A 12 26.84 -22.89 -13.06
CA MET A 12 26.83 -22.86 -11.59
C MET A 12 27.31 -24.18 -10.96
N CYS A 13 28.03 -24.04 -9.84
CA CYS A 13 28.61 -25.17 -9.07
C CYS A 13 27.51 -26.08 -8.49
N ILE A 14 27.42 -27.31 -9.00
CA ILE A 14 26.56 -28.39 -8.54
C ILE A 14 27.32 -29.18 -7.48
N ARG A 15 26.63 -29.60 -6.40
CA ARG A 15 27.21 -30.46 -5.37
C ARG A 15 27.00 -31.92 -5.74
N ASP A 16 28.09 -32.62 -6.01
CA ASP A 16 28.09 -34.03 -6.31
C ASP A 16 28.73 -34.80 -5.15
N SER A 17 28.19 -35.93 -4.78
CA SER A 17 28.75 -36.79 -3.77
C SER A 17 28.56 -38.25 -4.10
N VAL A 18 29.53 -39.06 -3.71
CA VAL A 18 29.42 -40.52 -3.74
C VAL A 18 29.41 -41.02 -2.30
N THR A 19 28.39 -41.77 -1.95
CA THR A 19 28.27 -42.43 -0.66
C THR A 19 28.57 -43.91 -0.82
N ASP A 20 29.57 -44.43 -0.14
CA ASP A 20 29.98 -45.82 -0.10
C ASP A 20 30.29 -46.25 1.32
N ALA A 21 29.74 -47.37 1.79
CA ALA A 21 29.93 -47.93 3.12
C ALA A 21 29.80 -46.89 4.27
N GLY A 22 28.89 -45.94 4.14
CA GLY A 22 28.62 -44.87 5.17
C GLY A 22 29.60 -43.69 5.12
N GLN A 23 30.54 -43.65 4.18
CA GLN A 23 31.40 -42.51 3.92
C GLN A 23 30.91 -41.76 2.69
N THR A 24 30.74 -40.42 2.80
CA THR A 24 30.36 -39.58 1.67
C THR A 24 31.54 -38.70 1.27
N ARG A 25 31.93 -38.74 0.00
CA ARG A 25 32.90 -37.85 -0.61
C ARG A 25 32.19 -37.00 -1.64
N GLY A 26 32.33 -35.68 -1.56
CA GLY A 26 31.68 -34.74 -2.44
C GLY A 26 32.67 -33.85 -3.16
N ILE A 27 32.29 -33.41 -4.36
CA ILE A 27 32.97 -32.39 -5.16
C ILE A 27 31.93 -31.46 -5.76
N SER A 28 32.35 -30.29 -6.25
CA SER A 28 31.47 -29.39 -6.99
C SER A 28 31.88 -29.43 -8.47
N THR A 29 30.93 -29.30 -9.39
CA THR A 29 31.21 -29.17 -10.82
C THR A 29 32.00 -27.90 -11.13
N ASP A 30 32.73 -27.92 -12.23
CA ASP A 30 33.33 -26.75 -12.84
C ASP A 30 32.25 -25.90 -13.59
N MET A 31 32.69 -24.80 -14.20
CA MET A 31 31.80 -23.90 -14.96
C MET A 31 31.16 -24.53 -16.20
N ASN A 32 31.69 -25.69 -16.67
CA ASN A 32 31.15 -26.45 -17.80
C ASN A 32 30.19 -27.54 -17.33
N GLY A 33 29.90 -27.65 -16.03
CA GLY A 33 29.08 -28.71 -15.46
C GLY A 33 29.81 -30.06 -15.33
N SER A 34 31.14 -30.10 -15.48
CA SER A 34 31.93 -31.31 -15.39
C SER A 34 32.53 -31.47 -14.01
N PHE A 35 32.61 -32.72 -13.54
CA PHE A 35 33.38 -33.05 -12.33
C PHE A 35 34.14 -34.37 -12.53
N THR A 36 35.23 -34.54 -11.79
CA THR A 36 35.95 -35.78 -11.67
C THR A 36 36.16 -36.11 -10.21
N LEU A 37 35.64 -37.22 -9.74
CA LEU A 37 35.79 -37.71 -8.38
C LEU A 37 36.65 -38.97 -8.35
N THR A 38 37.83 -38.89 -7.74
CA THR A 38 38.73 -40.02 -7.56
C THR A 38 38.44 -40.73 -6.24
N LEU A 39 38.15 -42.02 -6.32
CA LEU A 39 37.80 -42.87 -5.16
C LEU A 39 38.79 -44.04 -5.08
N PRO A 40 39.28 -44.39 -3.86
CA PRO A 40 40.30 -45.44 -3.74
C PRO A 40 39.79 -46.85 -4.02
N ALA A 41 38.56 -47.16 -3.70
CA ALA A 41 37.84 -48.41 -4.00
C ALA A 41 36.34 -48.16 -3.88
N LEU A 42 35.51 -48.90 -4.59
CA LEU A 42 34.05 -48.84 -4.52
C LEU A 42 33.47 -50.22 -4.18
N THR A 43 32.46 -50.24 -3.31
CA THR A 43 31.63 -51.43 -3.11
C THR A 43 30.51 -51.49 -4.15
N ALA A 44 29.87 -52.64 -4.29
CA ALA A 44 28.75 -52.80 -5.23
C ALA A 44 27.52 -51.94 -4.88
N GLU A 45 27.49 -51.40 -3.68
CA GLU A 45 26.38 -50.57 -3.16
C GLU A 45 26.66 -49.07 -3.25
N ALA A 46 27.78 -48.64 -3.83
CA ALA A 46 28.12 -47.21 -3.97
C ALA A 46 27.07 -46.44 -4.79
N MET A 47 26.59 -45.34 -4.27
CA MET A 47 25.56 -44.47 -4.88
C MET A 47 26.15 -43.12 -5.23
N LEU A 48 26.00 -42.70 -6.48
CA LEU A 48 26.21 -41.32 -6.93
C LEU A 48 24.96 -40.49 -6.65
N GLU A 49 25.14 -39.41 -5.97
CA GLU A 49 24.11 -38.44 -5.69
C GLU A 49 24.55 -37.07 -6.25
N VAL A 50 23.76 -36.50 -7.18
CA VAL A 50 24.01 -35.20 -7.80
C VAL A 50 22.87 -34.30 -7.43
N SER A 51 23.18 -33.19 -6.75
CA SER A 51 22.16 -32.28 -6.26
C SER A 51 22.48 -30.81 -6.59
N PHE A 52 21.45 -30.07 -6.95
CA PHE A 52 21.54 -28.65 -7.21
C PHE A 52 20.30 -27.92 -6.65
N ILE A 53 20.49 -26.72 -6.14
CA ILE A 53 19.36 -25.94 -5.57
C ILE A 53 18.33 -25.67 -6.66
N GLY A 54 17.10 -26.13 -6.43
CA GLY A 54 15.99 -25.96 -7.36
C GLY A 54 15.80 -27.12 -8.34
N PHE A 55 16.58 -28.21 -8.18
CA PHE A 55 16.46 -29.45 -8.98
C PHE A 55 16.24 -30.66 -8.09
N ASP A 56 15.56 -31.66 -8.62
CA ASP A 56 15.45 -32.98 -7.96
C ASP A 56 16.81 -33.65 -7.89
N THR A 57 17.14 -34.21 -6.74
CA THR A 57 18.42 -34.89 -6.56
C THR A 57 18.45 -36.16 -7.41
N TYR A 58 19.42 -36.25 -8.34
CA TYR A 58 19.68 -37.46 -9.11
C TYR A 58 20.41 -38.46 -8.25
N LYS A 59 19.91 -39.70 -8.20
CA LYS A 59 20.57 -40.84 -7.51
C LYS A 59 20.71 -41.99 -8.45
N SER A 60 21.91 -42.57 -8.53
CA SER A 60 22.21 -43.75 -9.34
C SER A 60 23.28 -44.60 -8.69
N ALA A 61 23.12 -45.94 -8.77
CA ALA A 61 24.18 -46.84 -8.40
C ALA A 61 25.40 -46.67 -9.33
N VAL A 62 26.58 -46.58 -8.74
CA VAL A 62 27.82 -46.37 -9.49
C VAL A 62 28.15 -47.65 -10.29
N GLY A 63 28.12 -48.80 -9.67
CA GLY A 63 28.48 -50.11 -10.31
C GLY A 63 29.85 -50.04 -10.96
N SER A 64 29.93 -50.52 -12.19
CA SER A 64 31.17 -50.50 -13.00
C SER A 64 31.32 -49.26 -13.90
N ARG A 65 30.41 -48.29 -13.81
CA ARG A 65 30.43 -47.11 -14.67
C ARG A 65 31.45 -46.08 -14.18
N THR A 66 32.22 -45.55 -15.11
CA THR A 66 33.20 -44.48 -14.86
C THR A 66 32.76 -43.13 -15.43
N PHE A 67 31.67 -43.10 -16.20
CA PHE A 67 31.12 -41.91 -16.79
C PHE A 67 29.60 -41.83 -16.56
N PHE A 68 29.09 -40.67 -16.21
CA PHE A 68 27.67 -40.36 -16.00
C PHE A 68 27.32 -39.11 -16.76
N ASP A 69 26.30 -39.16 -17.61
CA ASP A 69 25.62 -38.00 -18.17
C ASP A 69 24.35 -37.78 -17.34
N VAL A 70 24.37 -36.72 -16.57
CA VAL A 70 23.32 -36.44 -15.58
C VAL A 70 22.51 -35.26 -16.04
N VAL A 71 21.23 -35.44 -16.27
CA VAL A 71 20.26 -34.39 -16.51
C VAL A 71 19.43 -34.21 -15.25
N LEU A 72 19.58 -33.07 -14.57
CA LEU A 72 18.76 -32.75 -13.43
C LEU A 72 17.41 -32.16 -13.92
N THR A 73 16.34 -32.70 -13.38
CA THR A 73 14.99 -32.13 -13.54
C THR A 73 14.75 -31.05 -12.51
N TYR A 74 14.08 -29.96 -12.88
CA TYR A 74 13.71 -28.96 -11.92
C TYR A 74 12.90 -29.58 -10.80
N ALA A 75 13.30 -29.32 -9.54
CA ALA A 75 12.53 -29.75 -8.40
C ALA A 75 11.13 -29.10 -8.52
N GLN A 76 10.15 -29.97 -8.77
CA GLN A 76 8.76 -29.55 -8.68
C GLN A 76 8.55 -29.06 -7.25
N GLN A 77 7.77 -28.00 -7.04
CA GLN A 77 7.55 -27.40 -5.72
C GLN A 77 7.40 -28.51 -4.68
N SER A 78 8.46 -28.71 -3.92
CA SER A 78 8.57 -29.85 -3.00
C SER A 78 7.47 -29.67 -1.95
N ILE A 79 6.71 -30.74 -1.68
CA ILE A 79 5.80 -30.82 -0.53
C ILE A 79 6.55 -30.54 0.78
N ASP A 80 7.88 -30.62 0.76
CA ASP A 80 8.80 -30.30 1.85
C ASP A 80 9.20 -28.80 1.95
N GLU A 81 8.66 -27.90 1.11
CA GLU A 81 8.88 -26.46 1.24
C GLU A 81 8.49 -25.99 2.65
N VAL A 82 9.41 -25.26 3.28
CA VAL A 82 9.27 -24.80 4.66
C VAL A 82 8.82 -23.34 4.65
N VAL A 83 7.78 -23.03 5.39
CA VAL A 83 7.18 -21.71 5.48
C VAL A 83 7.35 -21.15 6.89
N VAL A 84 7.74 -19.89 7.02
CA VAL A 84 7.78 -19.19 8.31
C VAL A 84 6.34 -18.84 8.71
N VAL A 85 5.87 -19.33 9.83
CA VAL A 85 4.53 -19.10 10.36
C VAL A 85 4.62 -18.74 11.85
N GLY A 86 4.42 -17.48 12.14
CA GLY A 86 4.52 -16.98 13.51
C GLY A 86 5.94 -17.11 14.07
N TYR A 87 6.05 -17.59 15.28
CA TYR A 87 7.31 -17.82 16.00
C TYR A 87 7.99 -19.16 15.64
N GLY A 88 7.70 -19.71 14.46
CA GLY A 88 8.26 -20.99 14.04
C GLY A 88 8.23 -21.21 12.54
N VAL A 89 8.69 -22.38 12.14
CA VAL A 89 8.76 -22.83 10.73
C VAL A 89 7.94 -24.10 10.60
N GLN A 90 7.14 -24.21 9.52
CA GLN A 90 6.34 -25.41 9.24
C GLN A 90 6.54 -25.86 7.80
N LYS A 91 6.42 -27.17 7.55
CA LYS A 91 6.30 -27.68 6.18
C LYS A 91 4.99 -27.18 5.57
N LYS A 92 5.02 -26.72 4.33
CA LYS A 92 3.83 -26.23 3.59
C LYS A 92 2.71 -27.26 3.56
N ALA A 93 3.08 -28.52 3.42
CA ALA A 93 2.14 -29.65 3.48
C ALA A 93 1.34 -29.72 4.79
N ASN A 94 1.94 -29.29 5.92
CA ASN A 94 1.36 -29.38 7.26
C ASN A 94 0.57 -28.12 7.67
N LEU A 95 0.49 -27.09 6.82
CA LEU A 95 -0.29 -25.90 7.11
C LEU A 95 -1.79 -26.24 7.15
N THR A 96 -2.45 -25.81 8.22
CA THR A 96 -3.89 -25.99 8.44
C THR A 96 -4.71 -24.71 8.21
N GLY A 97 -4.06 -23.53 8.28
CA GLY A 97 -4.65 -22.24 8.03
C GLY A 97 -4.49 -21.76 6.57
N ALA A 98 -5.14 -20.63 6.24
CA ALA A 98 -5.04 -19.96 4.94
C ALA A 98 -3.76 -19.11 4.88
N VAL A 99 -2.72 -19.64 4.26
CA VAL A 99 -1.40 -19.02 4.13
C VAL A 99 -0.99 -18.96 2.67
N ALA A 100 -0.48 -17.81 2.21
CA ALA A 100 0.13 -17.67 0.90
C ALA A 100 1.59 -17.27 1.06
N THR A 101 2.48 -17.85 0.25
CA THR A 101 3.91 -17.57 0.28
C THR A 101 4.39 -17.20 -1.11
N VAL A 102 5.23 -16.18 -1.19
CA VAL A 102 5.95 -15.74 -2.39
C VAL A 102 7.44 -15.87 -2.12
N SER A 103 8.12 -16.60 -2.95
CA SER A 103 9.56 -16.83 -2.85
C SER A 103 10.35 -15.69 -3.50
N GLN A 104 11.65 -15.62 -3.19
CA GLN A 104 12.56 -14.68 -3.86
C GLN A 104 12.53 -14.84 -5.39
N LYS A 105 12.42 -16.07 -5.92
CA LYS A 105 12.39 -16.32 -7.37
C LYS A 105 11.27 -15.60 -8.08
N GLU A 106 10.10 -15.44 -7.42
CA GLU A 106 8.94 -14.74 -7.97
C GLU A 106 9.04 -13.21 -7.87
N LEU A 107 9.96 -12.70 -7.05
CA LEU A 107 10.18 -11.27 -6.81
C LEU A 107 11.40 -10.74 -7.57
N LYS A 108 12.41 -11.61 -7.88
CA LYS A 108 13.76 -11.22 -8.27
C LYS A 108 13.83 -10.32 -9.50
N ASP A 109 13.10 -10.59 -10.54
CA ASP A 109 13.27 -9.91 -11.83
C ASP A 109 12.20 -8.84 -12.09
N ARG A 110 11.53 -8.37 -11.03
CA ARG A 110 10.57 -7.27 -11.11
C ARG A 110 11.26 -5.92 -10.82
N PRO A 111 11.40 -5.03 -11.81
CA PRO A 111 12.01 -3.70 -11.62
C PRO A 111 11.04 -2.76 -10.91
N VAL A 112 10.80 -3.01 -9.62
CA VAL A 112 9.82 -2.27 -8.82
C VAL A 112 10.48 -1.44 -7.73
N SER A 113 9.94 -0.24 -7.50
CA SER A 113 10.46 0.71 -6.52
C SER A 113 10.32 0.22 -5.07
N ASN A 114 9.27 -0.55 -4.79
CA ASN A 114 8.98 -1.05 -3.45
C ASN A 114 8.33 -2.44 -3.47
N VAL A 115 8.34 -3.10 -2.32
CA VAL A 115 7.79 -4.45 -2.12
C VAL A 115 6.29 -4.53 -2.42
N GLY A 116 5.53 -3.47 -2.16
CA GLY A 116 4.09 -3.44 -2.46
C GLY A 116 3.80 -3.64 -3.93
N ARG A 117 4.52 -2.95 -4.80
CA ARG A 117 4.39 -3.14 -6.25
C ARG A 117 4.76 -4.56 -6.69
N ALA A 118 5.75 -5.16 -6.03
CA ALA A 118 6.16 -6.54 -6.32
C ALA A 118 5.06 -7.56 -5.98
N LEU A 119 4.24 -7.29 -4.97
CA LEU A 119 3.16 -8.19 -4.50
C LEU A 119 1.85 -8.03 -5.26
N GLN A 120 1.66 -6.95 -6.02
CA GLN A 120 0.41 -6.66 -6.72
C GLN A 120 0.07 -7.77 -7.72
N GLY A 121 -1.12 -8.36 -7.59
CA GLY A 121 -1.62 -9.43 -8.47
C GLY A 121 -0.99 -10.82 -8.27
N VAL A 122 -0.06 -10.98 -7.33
CA VAL A 122 0.63 -12.27 -7.06
C VAL A 122 -0.14 -13.10 -6.03
N ILE A 123 -0.68 -12.47 -5.01
CA ILE A 123 -1.37 -13.12 -3.91
C ILE A 123 -2.87 -12.82 -4.02
N PRO A 124 -3.75 -13.84 -4.10
CA PRO A 124 -5.20 -13.62 -4.17
C PRO A 124 -5.69 -12.95 -2.89
N ASN A 125 -6.60 -11.99 -3.05
CA ASN A 125 -7.16 -11.17 -1.97
C ASN A 125 -6.15 -10.38 -1.12
N LEU A 126 -4.94 -10.16 -1.63
CA LEU A 126 -4.04 -9.12 -1.17
C LEU A 126 -4.16 -7.93 -2.12
N ASN A 127 -4.91 -6.93 -1.71
CA ASN A 127 -5.09 -5.70 -2.46
C ASN A 127 -3.98 -4.74 -2.12
N VAL A 128 -3.23 -4.36 -3.13
CA VAL A 128 -2.17 -3.37 -3.03
C VAL A 128 -2.59 -2.15 -3.84
N THR A 129 -2.78 -1.02 -3.17
CA THR A 129 -3.19 0.23 -3.82
C THR A 129 -2.10 1.27 -3.65
N LEU A 130 -1.78 1.92 -4.75
CA LEU A 130 -0.88 3.08 -4.79
C LEU A 130 -1.74 4.33 -4.95
N SER A 131 -1.70 5.23 -3.99
CA SER A 131 -2.51 6.45 -3.99
C SER A 131 -2.05 7.48 -5.01
N SER A 132 -0.76 7.46 -5.38
CA SER A 132 -0.18 8.40 -6.33
C SER A 132 0.99 7.80 -7.10
N GLY A 133 1.41 8.46 -8.17
CA GLY A 133 2.64 8.16 -8.90
C GLY A 133 3.89 8.88 -8.36
N GLN A 134 3.79 9.57 -7.24
CA GLN A 134 4.88 10.32 -6.62
C GLN A 134 6.10 9.43 -6.34
N PRO A 135 7.32 9.90 -6.57
CA PRO A 135 8.53 9.16 -6.22
C PRO A 135 8.57 8.82 -4.73
N GLY A 136 8.87 7.56 -4.42
CA GLY A 136 8.94 7.09 -3.03
C GLY A 136 7.59 6.94 -2.33
N ALA A 137 6.45 7.11 -3.02
CA ALA A 137 5.14 6.87 -2.43
C ALA A 137 4.97 5.41 -2.01
N GLY A 138 4.47 5.21 -0.79
CA GLY A 138 4.18 3.91 -0.21
C GLY A 138 2.92 3.28 -0.79
N ALA A 139 2.77 1.97 -0.57
CA ALA A 139 1.57 1.23 -0.91
C ALA A 139 0.69 1.00 0.32
N THR A 140 -0.63 0.96 0.13
CA THR A 140 -1.57 0.48 1.13
C THR A 140 -1.96 -0.97 0.85
N TYR A 141 -2.16 -1.73 1.93
CA TYR A 141 -2.42 -3.17 1.85
C TYR A 141 -3.77 -3.48 2.48
N ASN A 142 -4.53 -4.36 1.84
CA ASN A 142 -5.77 -4.89 2.38
C ASN A 142 -5.86 -6.40 2.10
N ILE A 143 -6.13 -7.20 3.14
CA ILE A 143 -6.25 -8.65 3.04
C ILE A 143 -7.71 -9.03 3.26
N ARG A 144 -8.31 -9.72 2.25
CA ARG A 144 -9.68 -10.26 2.31
C ARG A 144 -10.78 -9.20 2.52
N GLY A 145 -10.54 -7.96 2.02
CA GLY A 145 -11.53 -6.89 2.06
C GLY A 145 -11.72 -6.23 3.41
N THR A 146 -12.84 -5.54 3.59
CA THR A 146 -13.11 -4.70 4.77
C THR A 146 -13.27 -5.53 6.04
N THR A 147 -12.43 -5.28 7.05
CA THR A 147 -12.54 -5.85 8.38
C THR A 147 -13.29 -4.91 9.32
N SER A 148 -12.94 -3.63 9.32
CA SER A 148 -13.61 -2.59 10.09
C SER A 148 -13.80 -1.34 9.24
N PRO A 149 -14.95 -0.63 9.32
CA PRO A 149 -15.16 0.65 8.64
C PRO A 149 -14.26 1.76 9.22
N ASN A 150 -13.75 1.60 10.43
CA ASN A 150 -12.81 2.53 11.06
C ASN A 150 -11.39 2.45 10.46
N GLY A 151 -11.22 1.64 9.41
CA GLY A 151 -9.93 1.40 8.79
C GLY A 151 -9.08 0.38 9.52
N GLY A 152 -7.85 0.27 9.10
CA GLY A 152 -6.82 -0.63 9.62
C GLY A 152 -6.01 -1.26 8.50
N SER A 153 -4.75 -1.56 8.79
CA SER A 153 -3.81 -2.17 7.85
C SER A 153 -3.30 -3.50 8.39
N PRO A 154 -2.93 -4.45 7.52
CA PRO A 154 -2.25 -5.66 7.93
C PRO A 154 -0.99 -5.35 8.74
N LEU A 155 -0.68 -6.18 9.71
CA LEU A 155 0.58 -6.14 10.43
C LEU A 155 1.71 -6.58 9.50
N VAL A 156 2.69 -5.72 9.26
CA VAL A 156 3.87 -6.08 8.47
C VAL A 156 5.07 -6.24 9.38
N LEU A 157 5.64 -7.44 9.38
CA LEU A 157 6.83 -7.78 10.16
C LEU A 157 8.00 -8.12 9.24
N ILE A 158 9.14 -7.47 9.46
CA ILE A 158 10.40 -7.81 8.79
C ILE A 158 11.34 -8.42 9.83
N ASP A 159 11.63 -9.72 9.69
CA ASP A 159 12.37 -10.52 10.68
C ASP A 159 11.80 -10.35 12.10
N GLY A 160 10.48 -10.35 12.26
CA GLY A 160 9.77 -10.27 13.54
C GLY A 160 9.45 -8.85 14.03
N VAL A 161 10.02 -7.78 13.45
CA VAL A 161 9.82 -6.40 13.90
C VAL A 161 8.88 -5.65 12.96
N GLU A 162 7.88 -4.95 13.52
CA GLU A 162 6.97 -4.11 12.74
C GLU A 162 7.71 -2.95 12.07
N THR A 163 7.52 -2.83 10.76
CA THR A 163 8.06 -1.71 9.99
C THR A 163 7.30 -1.55 8.66
N TYR A 164 7.57 -0.46 7.96
CA TYR A 164 6.96 -0.19 6.65
C TYR A 164 7.66 -1.00 5.55
N PRO A 165 6.92 -1.74 4.70
CA PRO A 165 7.51 -2.55 3.62
C PRO A 165 8.35 -1.74 2.63
N ASP A 166 8.05 -0.45 2.47
CA ASP A 166 8.76 0.43 1.54
C ASP A 166 10.17 0.82 2.02
N ARG A 167 10.52 0.51 3.27
CA ARG A 167 11.82 0.80 3.87
C ARG A 167 12.82 -0.34 3.78
N ILE A 168 12.43 -1.48 3.19
CA ILE A 168 13.33 -2.61 2.99
C ILE A 168 13.91 -2.63 1.58
N ASN A 169 15.14 -3.10 1.47
CA ASN A 169 15.72 -3.47 0.19
C ASN A 169 15.08 -4.76 -0.32
N SER A 170 14.39 -4.72 -1.46
CA SER A 170 13.72 -5.89 -2.05
C SER A 170 14.69 -7.04 -2.37
N ASN A 171 15.97 -6.72 -2.67
CA ASN A 171 17.01 -7.72 -2.93
C ASN A 171 17.44 -8.50 -1.68
N ASP A 172 17.14 -8.00 -0.48
CA ASP A 172 17.43 -8.69 0.79
C ASP A 172 16.34 -9.71 1.15
N ILE A 173 15.20 -9.71 0.47
CA ILE A 173 14.07 -10.59 0.79
C ILE A 173 14.37 -12.02 0.34
N GLU A 174 14.14 -12.99 1.23
CA GLU A 174 14.16 -14.41 0.95
C GLU A 174 12.75 -14.93 0.63
N SER A 175 11.76 -14.55 1.45
CA SER A 175 10.37 -14.94 1.25
C SER A 175 9.41 -13.94 1.90
N ILE A 176 8.19 -13.91 1.38
CA ILE A 176 7.06 -13.17 1.97
C ILE A 176 5.93 -14.16 2.21
N THR A 177 5.45 -14.21 3.45
CA THR A 177 4.33 -15.06 3.85
C THR A 177 3.16 -14.17 4.28
N VAL A 178 1.97 -14.42 3.74
CA VAL A 178 0.74 -13.70 4.09
C VAL A 178 -0.22 -14.63 4.82
N LEU A 179 -0.51 -14.30 6.09
CA LEU A 179 -1.45 -15.00 6.96
C LEU A 179 -2.81 -14.32 6.83
N LYS A 180 -3.81 -15.05 6.27
CA LYS A 180 -5.07 -14.45 5.84
C LYS A 180 -6.26 -14.77 6.75
N ASP A 181 -6.17 -15.78 7.59
CA ASP A 181 -7.25 -16.18 8.51
C ASP A 181 -6.85 -16.04 9.98
N ALA A 182 -7.83 -16.11 10.86
CA ALA A 182 -7.60 -15.95 12.29
C ALA A 182 -6.78 -17.10 12.89
N SER A 183 -6.77 -18.29 12.29
CA SER A 183 -6.00 -19.42 12.78
C SER A 183 -4.51 -19.21 12.53
N SER A 184 -4.12 -18.87 11.31
CA SER A 184 -2.71 -18.61 10.98
C SER A 184 -2.16 -17.36 11.68
N ALA A 185 -3.02 -16.32 11.89
CA ALA A 185 -2.62 -15.05 12.51
C ALA A 185 -2.78 -15.00 14.04
N ALA A 186 -3.37 -16.04 14.68
CA ALA A 186 -3.74 -16.02 16.11
C ALA A 186 -2.58 -15.74 17.06
N ILE A 187 -1.39 -16.21 16.72
CA ILE A 187 -0.19 -16.02 17.54
C ILE A 187 0.24 -14.55 17.64
N TYR A 188 -0.24 -13.70 16.69
CA TYR A 188 -0.06 -12.23 16.71
C TYR A 188 -1.22 -11.49 17.39
N GLY A 189 -2.26 -12.23 17.80
CA GLY A 189 -3.37 -11.75 18.63
C GLY A 189 -4.03 -10.49 18.11
N ALA A 190 -4.08 -9.49 18.96
CA ALA A 190 -4.70 -8.20 18.68
C ALA A 190 -4.13 -7.43 17.49
N ARG A 191 -2.95 -7.77 17.03
CA ARG A 191 -2.30 -7.13 15.88
C ARG A 191 -2.61 -7.81 14.55
N GLY A 192 -3.10 -9.06 14.59
CA GLY A 192 -3.39 -9.88 13.41
C GLY A 192 -4.78 -9.67 12.79
N ALA A 193 -5.63 -8.78 13.34
CA ALA A 193 -7.03 -8.63 12.94
C ALA A 193 -7.26 -8.33 11.45
N PHE A 194 -6.35 -7.61 10.82
CA PHE A 194 -6.37 -7.26 9.38
C PHE A 194 -5.51 -8.20 8.52
N GLY A 195 -5.01 -9.30 9.10
CA GLY A 195 -4.04 -10.20 8.50
C GLY A 195 -2.59 -9.80 8.82
N VAL A 196 -1.65 -10.68 8.48
CA VAL A 196 -0.22 -10.46 8.77
C VAL A 196 0.61 -10.72 7.52
N ILE A 197 1.57 -9.86 7.24
CA ILE A 197 2.57 -9.99 6.18
C ILE A 197 3.93 -10.20 6.85
N LEU A 198 4.50 -11.39 6.71
CA LEU A 198 5.80 -11.74 7.24
C LEU A 198 6.84 -11.66 6.13
N ILE A 199 7.83 -10.81 6.29
CA ILE A 199 8.95 -10.68 5.36
C ILE A 199 10.17 -11.26 6.03
N THR A 200 10.69 -12.36 5.48
CA THR A 200 11.94 -12.98 5.92
C THR A 200 13.06 -12.52 5.02
N THR A 201 14.19 -12.12 5.61
CA THR A 201 15.35 -11.67 4.86
C THR A 201 16.42 -12.73 4.79
N LYS A 202 17.23 -12.67 3.73
CA LYS A 202 18.40 -13.54 3.50
C LYS A 202 19.33 -13.56 4.71
N SER A 203 20.06 -14.65 4.86
CA SER A 203 21.10 -14.85 5.88
C SER A 203 22.29 -15.57 5.27
N GLY A 204 23.47 -15.38 5.83
CA GLY A 204 24.60 -16.25 5.56
C GLY A 204 24.41 -17.66 6.14
N LYS A 205 25.13 -18.64 5.65
CA LYS A 205 25.13 -20.00 6.17
C LYS A 205 26.47 -20.34 6.79
N TYR A 206 26.49 -21.19 7.81
CA TYR A 206 27.74 -21.71 8.37
C TYR A 206 28.50 -22.53 7.32
N ASN A 207 29.82 -22.52 7.37
CA ASN A 207 30.71 -23.19 6.42
C ASN A 207 30.51 -22.78 4.94
N GLU A 208 29.96 -21.62 4.66
CA GLU A 208 29.76 -21.08 3.32
C GLU A 208 30.90 -20.12 2.95
N LYS A 209 31.48 -20.31 1.75
CA LYS A 209 32.49 -19.36 1.25
C LYS A 209 31.82 -17.97 1.08
N ALA A 210 32.62 -16.93 1.23
CA ALA A 210 32.16 -15.58 0.97
C ALA A 210 31.66 -15.43 -0.48
N GLU A 211 30.42 -15.02 -0.65
CA GLU A 211 29.79 -14.72 -1.93
C GLU A 211 29.50 -13.21 -1.97
N VAL A 212 29.97 -12.56 -3.03
CA VAL A 212 29.69 -11.13 -3.29
C VAL A 212 28.78 -11.07 -4.50
N SER A 213 27.61 -10.48 -4.36
CA SER A 213 26.67 -10.26 -5.45
C SER A 213 26.38 -8.76 -5.61
N TYR A 214 26.36 -8.32 -6.86
CA TYR A 214 25.93 -6.98 -7.24
C TYR A 214 24.78 -7.07 -8.21
N ASN A 215 23.73 -6.31 -7.93
CA ASN A 215 22.58 -6.12 -8.83
C ASN A 215 22.40 -4.63 -9.09
N GLY A 216 22.39 -4.23 -10.35
CA GLY A 216 22.09 -2.88 -10.75
C GLY A 216 21.07 -2.88 -11.89
N TYR A 217 20.10 -1.98 -11.83
CA TYR A 217 19.20 -1.76 -12.96
C TYR A 217 18.91 -0.28 -13.18
N PHE A 218 18.66 0.03 -14.43
CA PHE A 218 18.12 1.30 -14.89
C PHE A 218 16.74 1.03 -15.49
N SER A 219 15.76 1.83 -15.13
CA SER A 219 14.42 1.75 -15.71
C SER A 219 13.87 3.12 -16.04
N VAL A 220 13.00 3.17 -17.03
CA VAL A 220 12.25 4.37 -17.40
C VAL A 220 10.77 4.04 -17.31
N SER A 221 10.04 4.83 -16.53
CA SER A 221 8.59 4.73 -16.43
C SER A 221 7.94 5.89 -17.16
N SER A 222 6.81 5.63 -17.83
CA SER A 222 5.99 6.66 -18.46
C SER A 222 4.64 6.79 -17.74
N PRO A 223 4.04 7.99 -17.65
CA PRO A 223 2.69 8.16 -17.15
C PRO A 223 1.68 7.36 -17.99
N THR A 224 0.69 6.78 -17.32
CA THR A 224 -0.44 6.09 -17.97
C THR A 224 -1.66 7.01 -18.14
N THR A 225 -1.56 8.24 -17.67
CA THR A 225 -2.61 9.26 -17.80
C THR A 225 -2.72 9.68 -19.25
N SER A 226 -3.96 9.85 -19.73
CA SER A 226 -4.19 10.41 -21.08
C SER A 226 -3.63 11.83 -21.18
N THR A 227 -2.98 12.13 -22.30
CA THR A 227 -2.50 13.47 -22.66
C THR A 227 -3.44 14.15 -23.66
N ASP A 228 -4.61 13.57 -23.91
CA ASP A 228 -5.62 14.08 -24.85
C ASP A 228 -6.43 15.22 -24.20
N TYR A 229 -5.77 16.35 -24.02
CA TYR A 229 -6.38 17.59 -23.54
C TYR A 229 -6.65 18.54 -24.71
N GLU A 230 -7.64 19.43 -24.55
CA GLU A 230 -7.89 20.48 -25.50
C GLU A 230 -6.80 21.58 -25.42
N THR A 231 -5.92 21.61 -26.40
CA THR A 231 -4.81 22.58 -26.48
C THR A 231 -5.13 23.80 -27.35
N ARG A 232 -6.32 23.83 -27.95
CA ARG A 232 -6.74 24.97 -28.77
C ARG A 232 -7.44 26.03 -27.93
N GLY A 233 -6.83 27.21 -27.82
CA GLY A 233 -7.33 28.31 -26.99
C GLY A 233 -8.77 28.73 -27.27
N TYR A 234 -9.18 28.72 -28.53
CA TYR A 234 -10.54 29.04 -28.93
C TYR A 234 -11.58 28.15 -28.25
N TYR A 235 -11.42 26.83 -28.34
CA TYR A 235 -12.39 25.88 -27.76
C TYR A 235 -12.34 25.85 -26.23
N SER A 236 -11.14 25.93 -25.68
CA SER A 236 -10.95 26.00 -24.24
C SER A 236 -11.67 27.20 -23.60
N ALA A 237 -11.49 28.39 -24.19
CA ALA A 237 -12.15 29.60 -23.71
C ALA A 237 -13.67 29.60 -23.94
N LYS A 238 -14.13 29.16 -25.13
CA LYS A 238 -15.58 29.09 -25.44
C LYS A 238 -16.34 28.14 -24.52
N ILE A 239 -15.75 27.01 -24.20
CA ILE A 239 -16.37 26.04 -23.27
C ILE A 239 -16.44 26.64 -21.86
N ALA A 240 -15.36 27.27 -21.36
CA ALA A 240 -15.36 27.93 -20.06
C ALA A 240 -16.42 29.03 -19.97
N ASP A 241 -16.51 29.90 -20.96
CA ASP A 241 -17.52 30.96 -21.05
C ASP A 241 -18.92 30.37 -21.10
N PHE A 242 -19.14 29.32 -21.90
CA PHE A 242 -20.46 28.67 -21.98
C PHE A 242 -20.96 28.19 -20.63
N PHE A 243 -20.12 27.46 -19.86
CA PHE A 243 -20.52 26.96 -18.53
C PHE A 243 -20.80 28.10 -17.56
N MET A 244 -19.96 29.13 -17.54
CA MET A 244 -20.17 30.26 -16.63
C MET A 244 -21.40 31.10 -17.02
N MET A 245 -21.62 31.33 -18.30
CA MET A 245 -22.84 31.97 -18.79
C MET A 245 -24.10 31.19 -18.43
N ALA A 246 -24.02 29.82 -18.52
CA ALA A 246 -25.15 28.97 -18.19
C ALA A 246 -25.54 29.05 -16.70
N THR A 247 -24.57 29.22 -15.81
CA THR A 247 -24.78 29.14 -14.34
C THR A 247 -24.82 30.51 -13.67
N GLN A 248 -24.04 31.49 -14.14
CA GLN A 248 -23.83 32.77 -13.45
C GLN A 248 -24.19 34.01 -14.28
N ASN A 249 -24.63 33.82 -15.51
CA ASN A 249 -24.92 34.92 -16.48
C ASN A 249 -23.73 35.87 -16.75
N THR A 250 -22.52 35.36 -16.55
CA THR A 250 -21.30 36.10 -16.77
C THR A 250 -20.28 35.15 -17.43
N PRO A 251 -19.60 35.52 -18.50
CA PRO A 251 -18.59 34.69 -19.10
C PRO A 251 -17.41 34.49 -18.14
N TYR A 252 -16.66 33.42 -18.27
CA TYR A 252 -15.43 33.19 -17.50
C TYR A 252 -14.33 34.15 -17.92
N THR A 253 -14.22 34.40 -19.25
CA THR A 253 -13.23 35.27 -19.83
C THR A 253 -13.83 36.65 -20.19
N SER A 254 -12.98 37.63 -20.38
CA SER A 254 -13.34 38.97 -20.89
C SER A 254 -12.99 39.16 -22.38
N TYR A 255 -12.93 38.02 -23.13
CA TYR A 255 -12.67 38.07 -24.56
C TYR A 255 -13.79 38.80 -25.34
N THR A 256 -13.36 39.65 -26.25
CA THR A 256 -14.25 40.33 -27.22
C THR A 256 -14.49 39.41 -28.44
N GLU A 257 -15.44 39.77 -29.28
CA GLU A 257 -15.67 39.14 -30.58
C GLU A 257 -14.39 39.11 -31.45
N ALA A 258 -13.62 40.20 -31.41
CA ALA A 258 -12.35 40.31 -32.15
C ALA A 258 -11.30 39.35 -31.62
N ASP A 259 -11.24 39.16 -30.31
CA ASP A 259 -10.33 38.19 -29.67
C ASP A 259 -10.72 36.76 -30.06
N TYR A 260 -12.00 36.43 -30.01
CA TYR A 260 -12.49 35.12 -30.44
C TYR A 260 -12.22 34.85 -31.94
N LYS A 261 -12.33 35.85 -32.77
CA LYS A 261 -11.91 35.77 -34.20
C LYS A 261 -10.41 35.47 -34.30
N ALA A 262 -9.60 36.20 -33.53
CA ALA A 262 -8.14 36.00 -33.51
C ALA A 262 -7.76 34.60 -32.97
N LEU A 263 -8.44 34.10 -31.92
CA LEU A 263 -8.27 32.74 -31.45
C LEU A 263 -8.69 31.70 -32.49
N TRP A 264 -9.79 31.93 -33.20
CA TRP A 264 -10.25 31.05 -34.26
C TRP A 264 -9.25 30.96 -35.43
N GLU A 265 -8.66 32.06 -35.83
CA GLU A 265 -7.64 32.13 -36.87
C GLU A 265 -6.36 31.34 -36.49
N ARG A 266 -6.04 31.30 -35.17
CA ARG A 266 -4.88 30.59 -34.62
C ARG A 266 -5.16 29.12 -34.23
N ARG A 267 -6.40 28.66 -34.25
CA ARG A 267 -6.82 27.37 -33.66
C ARG A 267 -6.04 26.13 -34.16
N ASN A 268 -5.37 26.24 -35.28
CA ASN A 268 -4.55 25.15 -35.86
C ASN A 268 -3.03 25.38 -35.69
N ASP A 269 -2.62 26.50 -35.09
CA ASP A 269 -1.21 26.79 -34.84
C ASP A 269 -0.70 25.94 -33.68
N LYS A 270 0.17 24.99 -33.94
CA LYS A 270 0.78 24.14 -32.91
C LYS A 270 1.91 24.83 -32.15
N THR A 271 2.48 25.88 -32.73
CA THR A 271 3.56 26.71 -32.19
C THR A 271 3.24 28.17 -32.43
N GLU A 272 3.85 29.04 -31.62
CA GLU A 272 3.68 30.46 -31.79
C GLU A 272 4.18 30.94 -33.15
N ASN A 273 3.35 31.71 -33.86
CA ASN A 273 3.72 32.34 -35.13
C ASN A 273 4.12 33.81 -34.85
N PRO A 274 5.36 34.24 -35.16
CA PRO A 274 5.80 35.62 -34.94
C PRO A 274 4.93 36.70 -35.58
N ALA A 275 4.27 36.36 -36.69
CA ALA A 275 3.35 37.31 -37.37
C ALA A 275 1.99 37.47 -36.64
N ARG A 276 1.68 36.56 -35.71
CA ARG A 276 0.47 36.60 -34.87
C ARG A 276 0.78 36.00 -33.50
N PRO A 277 1.48 36.76 -32.64
CA PRO A 277 1.96 36.27 -31.38
C PRO A 277 0.81 35.82 -30.45
N TRP A 278 1.13 34.92 -29.54
CA TRP A 278 0.16 34.40 -28.55
C TRP A 278 -0.24 35.41 -27.48
N VAL A 279 0.64 36.36 -27.19
CA VAL A 279 0.38 37.45 -26.25
C VAL A 279 0.51 38.75 -26.98
N VAL A 280 -0.54 39.56 -26.99
CA VAL A 280 -0.56 40.89 -27.56
C VAL A 280 -0.94 41.92 -26.49
N THR A 281 -0.65 43.17 -26.70
CA THR A 281 -1.10 44.25 -25.82
C THR A 281 -2.22 45.05 -26.48
N ASP A 282 -3.25 45.36 -25.72
CA ASP A 282 -4.39 46.14 -26.16
C ASP A 282 -4.81 47.13 -25.10
N ARG A 283 -5.36 48.28 -25.53
CA ARG A 283 -5.87 49.31 -24.59
C ARG A 283 -7.33 49.08 -24.30
N ARG A 284 -7.61 48.53 -23.11
CA ARG A 284 -8.97 48.26 -22.59
C ARG A 284 -9.21 48.96 -21.30
N ASN A 285 -10.42 49.47 -21.10
CA ASN A 285 -10.78 50.21 -19.90
C ASN A 285 -9.80 51.33 -19.53
N GLY A 286 -9.25 52.02 -20.59
CA GLY A 286 -8.33 53.13 -20.40
C GLY A 286 -6.88 52.74 -20.11
N ARG A 287 -6.54 51.44 -20.05
CA ARG A 287 -5.24 50.92 -19.62
C ARG A 287 -4.69 49.89 -20.59
N GLN A 288 -3.36 49.88 -20.83
CA GLN A 288 -2.71 48.81 -21.59
C GLN A 288 -2.76 47.53 -20.77
N GLN A 289 -3.16 46.43 -21.39
CA GLN A 289 -3.17 45.13 -20.75
C GLN A 289 -2.70 43.99 -21.70
N TYR A 290 -2.30 42.88 -21.15
CA TYR A 290 -2.02 41.68 -21.92
C TYR A 290 -3.31 40.97 -22.33
N VAL A 291 -3.36 40.53 -23.59
CA VAL A 291 -4.42 39.69 -24.16
C VAL A 291 -3.81 38.39 -24.65
N TYR A 292 -4.28 37.29 -24.12
CA TYR A 292 -3.74 35.96 -24.36
C TYR A 292 -4.54 35.25 -25.45
N LEU A 293 -3.88 34.88 -26.55
CA LEU A 293 -4.48 34.27 -27.73
C LEU A 293 -3.74 32.98 -28.15
N ALA A 294 -3.33 32.19 -27.16
CA ALA A 294 -2.48 31.03 -27.34
C ALA A 294 -3.24 29.76 -27.74
N ASN A 295 -2.47 28.75 -28.17
CA ASN A 295 -2.81 27.31 -28.17
C ASN A 295 -1.74 26.60 -27.35
N PHE A 296 -1.78 26.79 -26.05
CA PHE A 296 -0.72 26.35 -25.15
C PHE A 296 -0.96 24.96 -24.62
N ASP A 297 0.04 24.09 -24.77
CA ASP A 297 0.01 22.73 -24.25
C ASP A 297 0.59 22.69 -22.82
N TRP A 298 -0.28 22.93 -21.84
CA TRP A 298 0.09 22.94 -20.43
C TRP A 298 0.62 21.61 -19.96
N TYR A 299 0.08 20.48 -20.46
CA TYR A 299 0.49 19.17 -20.02
C TYR A 299 1.95 18.88 -20.37
N ASN A 300 2.31 19.07 -21.66
CA ASN A 300 3.67 18.87 -22.12
C ASN A 300 4.65 19.96 -21.62
N TYR A 301 4.16 21.11 -21.22
CA TYR A 301 4.98 22.14 -20.58
C TYR A 301 5.37 21.76 -19.14
N LEU A 302 4.43 21.20 -18.36
CA LEU A 302 4.60 20.94 -16.93
C LEU A 302 5.23 19.57 -16.64
N TYR A 303 4.96 18.54 -17.47
CA TYR A 303 5.29 17.16 -17.17
C TYR A 303 6.18 16.51 -18.24
N ASP A 304 7.04 15.62 -17.76
CA ASP A 304 7.87 14.76 -18.61
C ASP A 304 7.19 13.41 -18.87
N ASP A 305 7.37 12.87 -20.08
CA ASP A 305 6.88 11.56 -20.47
C ASP A 305 7.74 10.41 -19.92
N SER A 306 8.91 10.72 -19.41
CA SER A 306 9.86 9.71 -18.91
C SER A 306 10.39 10.04 -17.53
N ARG A 307 10.40 9.00 -16.65
CA ARG A 307 10.92 9.07 -15.28
C ARG A 307 12.01 8.02 -15.10
N PRO A 308 13.28 8.40 -15.20
CA PRO A 308 14.38 7.49 -14.98
C PRO A 308 14.50 7.10 -13.52
N THR A 309 14.86 5.84 -13.30
CA THR A 309 15.12 5.24 -12.00
C THR A 309 16.44 4.47 -12.04
N TRP A 310 17.26 4.60 -11.02
CA TRP A 310 18.51 3.86 -10.81
C TRP A 310 18.43 3.09 -9.50
N ASP A 311 18.85 1.84 -9.52
CA ASP A 311 18.96 0.99 -8.34
C ASP A 311 20.30 0.25 -8.39
N HIS A 312 21.06 0.36 -7.31
CA HIS A 312 22.35 -0.31 -7.14
C HIS A 312 22.34 -1.03 -5.81
N ASN A 313 22.55 -2.34 -5.84
CA ASN A 313 22.56 -3.17 -4.65
C ASN A 313 23.80 -4.07 -4.62
N ILE A 314 24.47 -4.09 -3.46
CA ILE A 314 25.55 -5.03 -3.17
C ILE A 314 25.18 -5.90 -1.97
N ASN A 315 25.49 -7.18 -2.04
CA ASN A 315 25.26 -8.12 -0.96
C ASN A 315 26.49 -9.01 -0.79
N ILE A 316 26.93 -9.19 0.44
CA ILE A 316 28.06 -10.05 0.82
C ILE A 316 27.54 -11.00 1.89
N LYS A 317 27.59 -12.30 1.65
CA LYS A 317 27.19 -13.32 2.60
C LYS A 317 28.23 -14.43 2.68
N GLY A 318 28.30 -15.12 3.82
CA GLY A 318 29.20 -16.24 4.01
C GLY A 318 29.22 -16.72 5.46
N GLY A 319 30.14 -17.58 5.80
CA GLY A 319 30.32 -18.02 7.17
C GLY A 319 31.43 -19.03 7.39
N THR A 320 31.92 -19.03 8.61
CA THR A 320 32.83 -20.03 9.17
C THR A 320 32.04 -21.15 9.86
N LYS A 321 32.72 -22.04 10.57
CA LYS A 321 32.06 -23.09 11.39
C LYS A 321 31.20 -22.50 12.50
N ALA A 322 31.58 -21.36 13.06
CA ALA A 322 30.95 -20.77 14.26
C ALA A 322 30.22 -19.46 13.99
N LEU A 323 30.44 -18.82 12.85
CA LEU A 323 29.87 -17.51 12.51
C LEU A 323 29.29 -17.55 11.10
N SER A 324 28.05 -17.08 10.93
CA SER A 324 27.49 -16.72 9.62
C SER A 324 27.22 -15.21 9.58
N TYR A 325 27.36 -14.62 8.39
CA TYR A 325 27.18 -13.18 8.21
C TYR A 325 26.54 -12.86 6.87
N MET A 326 25.82 -11.75 6.87
CA MET A 326 25.32 -11.09 5.66
C MET A 326 25.45 -9.57 5.86
N VAL A 327 25.96 -8.88 4.85
CA VAL A 327 26.03 -7.41 4.77
C VAL A 327 25.45 -6.99 3.44
N SER A 328 24.51 -6.05 3.43
CA SER A 328 23.98 -5.49 2.19
C SER A 328 23.94 -3.96 2.22
N GLY A 329 24.05 -3.36 1.04
CA GLY A 329 23.89 -1.94 0.81
C GLY A 329 23.09 -1.68 -0.46
N ARG A 330 22.17 -0.69 -0.44
CA ARG A 330 21.39 -0.28 -1.60
C ARG A 330 21.39 1.23 -1.72
N TYR A 331 21.57 1.70 -2.94
CA TYR A 331 21.27 3.07 -3.37
C TYR A 331 20.15 3.04 -4.40
N TYR A 332 19.10 3.81 -4.17
CA TYR A 332 17.97 3.96 -5.06
C TYR A 332 17.70 5.43 -5.33
N GLN A 333 17.45 5.78 -6.60
CA GLN A 333 17.10 7.14 -7.01
C GLN A 333 15.98 7.09 -8.06
N GLN A 334 14.97 7.94 -7.90
CA GLN A 334 13.85 8.08 -8.82
C GLN A 334 13.55 9.56 -9.06
N LYS A 335 13.48 9.96 -10.33
CA LYS A 335 13.02 11.28 -10.77
C LYS A 335 11.49 11.29 -10.84
N GLY A 336 10.85 12.40 -10.46
CA GLY A 336 9.42 12.64 -10.66
C GLY A 336 9.06 13.07 -12.07
N VAL A 337 7.78 13.43 -12.26
CA VAL A 337 7.23 13.79 -13.57
C VAL A 337 7.34 15.27 -13.88
N ASN A 338 7.64 16.14 -12.91
CA ASN A 338 7.74 17.57 -13.15
C ASN A 338 8.90 17.88 -14.11
N ARG A 339 8.64 18.66 -15.16
CA ARG A 339 9.66 19.08 -16.12
C ARG A 339 10.44 20.27 -15.59
N ILE A 340 9.73 21.19 -14.91
CA ILE A 340 10.34 22.38 -14.31
C ILE A 340 10.78 21.99 -12.91
N GLU A 341 12.11 22.00 -12.63
CA GLU A 341 12.69 21.57 -11.37
C GLU A 341 12.13 20.22 -10.89
N PRO A 342 12.59 19.11 -11.47
CA PRO A 342 12.05 17.80 -11.18
C PRO A 342 12.19 17.41 -9.70
N ASP A 343 11.13 16.90 -9.14
CA ASP A 343 11.16 16.27 -7.84
C ASP A 343 12.04 15.01 -7.86
N MET A 344 12.74 14.74 -6.76
CA MET A 344 13.75 13.69 -6.66
C MET A 344 13.65 12.93 -5.35
N PHE A 345 13.46 11.63 -5.46
CA PHE A 345 13.54 10.72 -4.34
C PHE A 345 14.84 9.93 -4.37
N LYS A 346 15.55 9.91 -3.25
CA LYS A 346 16.75 9.09 -3.04
C LYS A 346 16.58 8.27 -1.77
N SER A 347 16.97 7.00 -1.79
CA SER A 347 17.01 6.20 -0.57
C SER A 347 18.28 5.36 -0.46
N TYR A 348 18.67 5.12 0.77
CA TYR A 348 19.84 4.35 1.18
C TYR A 348 19.38 3.28 2.17
N ASN A 349 19.74 2.03 1.91
CA ASN A 349 19.56 0.93 2.85
C ASN A 349 20.92 0.36 3.20
N PHE A 350 21.09 -0.01 4.45
CA PHE A 350 22.25 -0.78 4.91
C PHE A 350 21.78 -1.82 5.91
N ARG A 351 22.29 -3.04 5.80
CA ARG A 351 21.97 -4.14 6.71
C ARG A 351 23.18 -4.95 7.06
N VAL A 352 23.26 -5.34 8.33
CA VAL A 352 24.24 -6.31 8.84
C VAL A 352 23.46 -7.36 9.64
N LYS A 353 23.62 -8.61 9.27
CA LYS A 353 23.05 -9.77 9.97
C LYS A 353 24.18 -10.72 10.33
N LEU A 354 24.34 -11.00 11.61
CA LEU A 354 25.37 -11.87 12.17
C LEU A 354 24.71 -12.95 13.02
N GLN A 355 25.20 -14.16 12.94
CA GLN A 355 24.79 -15.25 13.83
C GLN A 355 26.01 -16.07 14.23
N ALA A 356 26.20 -16.27 15.53
CA ALA A 356 27.36 -16.96 16.11
C ALA A 356 26.91 -18.12 17.02
N GLU A 357 27.44 -19.30 16.79
CA GLU A 357 27.32 -20.44 17.71
C GLU A 357 28.43 -20.35 18.76
N ILE A 358 28.12 -19.72 19.92
CA ILE A 358 29.07 -19.48 21.00
C ILE A 358 29.39 -20.80 21.72
N LYS A 359 28.38 -21.63 21.89
CA LYS A 359 28.43 -22.97 22.45
C LYS A 359 27.40 -23.84 21.75
N PRO A 360 27.51 -25.19 21.74
CA PRO A 360 26.50 -26.05 21.13
C PRO A 360 25.07 -25.81 21.65
N TRP A 361 24.94 -25.30 22.86
CA TRP A 361 23.66 -24.98 23.49
C TRP A 361 23.27 -23.47 23.39
N LEU A 362 24.19 -22.58 22.90
CA LEU A 362 23.95 -21.14 22.85
C LEU A 362 24.30 -20.56 21.47
N THR A 363 23.30 -20.05 20.78
CA THR A 363 23.46 -19.25 19.56
C THR A 363 23.06 -17.81 19.85
N ILE A 364 23.88 -16.83 19.45
CA ILE A 364 23.57 -15.40 19.53
C ILE A 364 23.50 -14.85 18.12
N ALA A 365 22.49 -14.00 17.85
CA ALA A 365 22.37 -13.31 16.58
C ALA A 365 22.11 -11.83 16.76
N SER A 366 22.55 -11.03 15.78
CA SER A 366 22.23 -9.61 15.67
C SER A 366 21.81 -9.28 14.23
N ASN A 367 20.79 -8.44 14.11
CA ASN A 367 20.27 -7.96 12.82
C ASN A 367 20.05 -6.46 12.93
N THR A 368 20.95 -5.68 12.33
CA THR A 368 20.85 -4.22 12.29
C THR A 368 20.50 -3.79 10.87
N LYS A 369 19.47 -2.99 10.72
CA LYS A 369 19.02 -2.37 9.46
C LYS A 369 18.95 -0.86 9.63
N PHE A 370 19.45 -0.16 8.63
CA PHE A 370 19.35 1.28 8.50
C PHE A 370 18.65 1.64 7.20
N PHE A 371 17.75 2.59 7.27
CA PHE A 371 17.07 3.21 6.12
C PHE A 371 17.16 4.72 6.23
N GLN A 372 17.47 5.38 5.12
CA GLN A 372 17.31 6.82 4.97
C GLN A 372 16.69 7.10 3.61
N SER A 373 15.72 8.03 3.57
CA SER A 373 15.23 8.62 2.33
C SER A 373 15.29 10.14 2.38
N ASN A 374 15.53 10.74 1.21
CA ASN A 374 15.45 12.17 0.98
C ASN A 374 14.54 12.39 -0.22
N TYR A 375 13.45 13.14 -0.04
CA TYR A 375 12.57 13.59 -1.11
C TYR A 375 12.61 15.10 -1.18
N LYS A 376 13.09 15.63 -2.30
CA LYS A 376 13.09 17.06 -2.61
C LYS A 376 12.06 17.34 -3.69
N TYR A 377 11.19 18.29 -3.45
CA TYR A 377 10.15 18.75 -4.38
C TYR A 377 10.08 20.26 -4.43
N TYR A 378 9.46 20.80 -5.47
CA TYR A 378 9.35 22.23 -5.70
C TYR A 378 7.88 22.63 -5.82
N GLY A 379 7.55 23.86 -5.43
CA GLY A 379 6.23 24.42 -5.52
C GLY A 379 5.51 24.45 -4.17
N TYR A 380 4.28 23.94 -4.11
CA TYR A 380 3.45 23.97 -2.91
C TYR A 380 3.94 23.07 -1.78
N GLU A 381 3.64 23.47 -0.53
CA GLU A 381 3.85 22.63 0.66
C GLU A 381 3.12 21.29 0.55
N ASP A 382 1.89 21.31 0.05
CA ASP A 382 1.13 20.11 -0.26
C ASP A 382 1.60 19.53 -1.59
N GLU A 383 2.36 18.46 -1.51
CA GLU A 383 2.92 17.74 -2.65
C GLU A 383 1.85 17.33 -3.68
N TYR A 384 0.62 17.02 -3.23
CA TYR A 384 -0.51 16.68 -4.09
C TYR A 384 -0.96 17.86 -4.95
N ASN A 385 -0.94 19.09 -4.42
CA ASN A 385 -1.31 20.27 -5.15
C ASN A 385 -0.32 20.63 -6.28
N ASN A 386 0.93 20.17 -6.21
CA ASN A 386 1.91 20.33 -7.27
C ASN A 386 1.53 19.59 -8.56
N PHE A 387 0.73 18.53 -8.47
CA PHE A 387 0.25 17.77 -9.63
C PHE A 387 -1.15 18.21 -10.08
N ARG A 388 -2.00 18.60 -9.16
CA ARG A 388 -3.41 18.84 -9.44
C ARG A 388 -3.69 20.27 -9.92
N LYS A 389 -3.17 21.27 -9.22
CA LYS A 389 -3.54 22.68 -9.47
C LYS A 389 -3.07 23.21 -10.83
N PRO A 390 -1.87 22.89 -11.33
CA PRO A 390 -1.41 23.45 -12.59
C PRO A 390 -2.31 23.12 -13.78
N THR A 391 -2.95 21.96 -13.81
CA THR A 391 -3.83 21.55 -14.91
C THR A 391 -5.31 21.88 -14.69
N LEU A 392 -5.70 22.23 -13.45
CA LEU A 392 -7.10 22.44 -13.11
C LEU A 392 -7.66 23.79 -13.62
N HIS A 393 -6.81 24.82 -13.71
CA HIS A 393 -7.22 26.20 -14.04
C HIS A 393 -6.56 26.72 -15.32
N ALA A 394 -5.84 25.86 -16.05
CA ALA A 394 -5.08 26.21 -17.24
C ALA A 394 -5.96 26.23 -18.49
N LEU A 395 -6.45 27.41 -18.88
CA LEU A 395 -7.01 27.56 -20.22
C LEU A 395 -5.89 27.51 -21.27
N ALA A 396 -6.11 26.76 -22.34
CA ALA A 396 -5.14 26.67 -23.43
C ALA A 396 -4.90 28.03 -24.16
N SER A 397 -5.77 29.00 -23.97
CA SER A 397 -5.59 30.36 -24.47
C SER A 397 -4.58 31.19 -23.69
N PHE A 398 -4.20 30.78 -22.45
CA PHE A 398 -3.21 31.48 -21.63
C PHE A 398 -1.83 30.84 -21.77
N VAL A 399 -0.81 31.60 -21.37
CA VAL A 399 0.60 31.18 -21.31
C VAL A 399 1.12 31.30 -19.87
N PRO A 400 2.18 30.59 -19.46
CA PRO A 400 2.72 30.68 -18.12
C PRO A 400 3.46 31.98 -17.80
N VAL A 401 4.03 32.61 -18.84
CA VAL A 401 4.94 33.76 -18.67
C VAL A 401 4.59 34.80 -19.73
N ASN A 402 4.53 36.08 -19.32
CA ASN A 402 4.38 37.23 -20.19
C ASN A 402 5.65 37.48 -21.02
N PRO A 403 5.59 38.27 -22.10
CA PRO A 403 6.75 38.63 -22.91
C PRO A 403 7.88 39.33 -22.14
N ASP A 404 7.58 40.01 -21.01
CA ASP A 404 8.53 40.63 -20.12
C ASP A 404 9.18 39.67 -19.09
N GLY A 405 8.80 38.40 -19.12
CA GLY A 405 9.31 37.37 -18.22
C GLY A 405 8.57 37.22 -16.87
N THR A 406 7.54 38.03 -16.62
CA THR A 406 6.71 37.95 -15.43
C THR A 406 5.71 36.80 -15.53
N ALA A 407 5.31 36.21 -14.39
CA ALA A 407 4.31 35.15 -14.33
C ALA A 407 2.92 35.66 -14.72
N VAL A 408 2.12 34.81 -15.36
CA VAL A 408 0.69 35.01 -15.57
C VAL A 408 -0.05 34.36 -14.39
N SER A 409 -0.48 35.15 -13.42
CA SER A 409 -1.22 34.67 -12.26
C SER A 409 -2.67 35.21 -12.27
N HIS A 410 -2.89 36.37 -11.74
CA HIS A 410 -4.16 37.07 -11.92
C HIS A 410 -4.12 37.79 -13.26
N THR A 411 -5.19 37.70 -14.01
CA THR A 411 -5.28 38.38 -15.29
C THR A 411 -6.57 39.19 -15.41
N SER A 412 -6.49 40.33 -16.04
CA SER A 412 -7.65 41.13 -16.45
C SER A 412 -8.53 40.45 -17.53
N MET A 413 -8.07 39.35 -18.08
CA MET A 413 -8.80 38.54 -19.08
C MET A 413 -9.83 37.59 -18.47
N THR A 414 -9.98 37.51 -17.17
CA THR A 414 -11.06 36.80 -16.48
C THR A 414 -12.01 37.78 -15.81
N GLN A 415 -13.31 37.45 -15.80
CA GLN A 415 -14.36 38.33 -15.26
C GLN A 415 -14.40 38.40 -13.72
N SER A 416 -13.80 37.45 -13.05
CA SER A 416 -13.82 37.36 -11.59
C SER A 416 -12.44 37.62 -11.01
N SER A 417 -12.34 38.57 -10.09
CA SER A 417 -11.14 38.81 -9.30
C SER A 417 -10.73 37.64 -8.39
N THR A 418 -11.63 36.67 -8.19
CA THR A 418 -11.38 35.49 -7.37
C THR A 418 -10.96 34.26 -8.21
N HIS A 419 -11.02 34.36 -9.53
CA HIS A 419 -10.53 33.27 -10.39
C HIS A 419 -9.02 33.45 -10.65
N TYR A 420 -8.25 32.73 -9.85
CA TYR A 420 -6.82 32.67 -10.01
C TYR A 420 -6.48 31.83 -11.25
N VAL A 421 -5.91 32.43 -12.27
CA VAL A 421 -5.20 31.70 -13.32
C VAL A 421 -3.82 31.41 -12.73
N MET A 422 -3.73 30.37 -11.89
CA MET A 422 -2.55 30.09 -11.10
C MET A 422 -1.43 29.40 -11.88
N ASP A 423 -1.59 29.20 -13.14
CA ASP A 423 -0.79 28.29 -13.94
C ASP A 423 0.61 28.84 -14.21
N GLY A 424 0.70 30.13 -14.54
CA GLY A 424 1.99 30.82 -14.61
C GLY A 424 2.65 30.95 -13.25
N TYR A 425 1.88 31.21 -12.20
CA TYR A 425 2.36 31.25 -10.82
C TYR A 425 2.93 29.91 -10.38
N ASN A 426 2.22 28.80 -10.62
CA ASN A 426 2.69 27.46 -10.32
C ASN A 426 4.00 27.13 -11.02
N ALA A 427 4.12 27.47 -12.31
CA ALA A 427 5.34 27.27 -13.06
C ALA A 427 6.53 28.04 -12.47
N MET A 428 6.29 29.27 -12.00
CA MET A 428 7.33 30.09 -11.36
C MET A 428 7.65 29.60 -9.95
N MET A 429 6.68 29.13 -9.15
CA MET A 429 6.92 28.54 -7.85
C MET A 429 7.80 27.28 -7.95
N GLN A 430 7.63 26.49 -8.97
CA GLN A 430 8.45 25.29 -9.21
C GLN A 430 9.87 25.64 -9.66
N LYS A 431 10.17 26.87 -9.98
CA LYS A 431 11.44 27.34 -10.54
C LYS A 431 12.55 27.55 -9.50
N GLY A 432 12.56 26.76 -8.43
CA GLY A 432 13.72 26.58 -7.55
C GLY A 432 13.68 27.33 -6.21
N LYS A 433 12.89 28.37 -6.03
CA LYS A 433 12.89 29.16 -4.78
C LYS A 433 11.93 28.64 -3.73
N SER A 434 10.78 28.10 -4.15
CA SER A 434 9.81 27.43 -3.27
C SER A 434 10.03 25.93 -3.34
N PHE A 435 10.38 25.30 -2.23
CA PHE A 435 10.71 23.87 -2.19
C PHE A 435 10.50 23.26 -0.80
N GLY A 436 10.37 21.94 -0.76
CA GLY A 436 10.42 21.16 0.45
C GLY A 436 11.45 20.03 0.37
N ASN A 437 12.06 19.72 1.51
CA ASN A 437 12.95 18.59 1.70
C ASN A 437 12.41 17.71 2.82
N LYS A 438 12.14 16.45 2.50
CA LYS A 438 11.62 15.47 3.46
C LYS A 438 12.66 14.38 3.66
N LYS A 439 13.33 14.39 4.80
CA LYS A 439 14.32 13.39 5.20
C LYS A 439 13.70 12.47 6.23
N THR A 440 13.65 11.17 5.93
CA THR A 440 13.23 10.12 6.87
C THR A 440 14.42 9.21 7.15
N GLN A 441 14.65 8.89 8.43
CA GLN A 441 15.68 7.95 8.87
C GLN A 441 15.08 6.93 9.82
N GLU A 442 15.52 5.69 9.72
CA GLU A 442 15.14 4.62 10.64
C GLU A 442 16.33 3.68 10.86
N ILE A 443 16.64 3.40 12.11
CA ILE A 443 17.56 2.35 12.49
C ILE A 443 16.84 1.35 13.38
N THR A 444 16.96 0.07 13.05
CA THR A 444 16.44 -1.02 13.89
C THR A 444 17.57 -1.99 14.18
N THR A 445 17.75 -2.34 15.44
CA THR A 445 18.70 -3.38 15.87
C THR A 445 17.94 -4.43 16.68
N THR A 446 18.08 -5.68 16.29
CA THR A 446 17.55 -6.85 16.99
C THR A 446 18.72 -7.67 17.53
N PHE A 447 18.68 -8.03 18.81
CA PHE A 447 19.55 -9.01 19.44
C PHE A 447 18.74 -10.24 19.77
N GLU A 448 19.25 -11.42 19.46
CA GLU A 448 18.58 -12.69 19.64
C GLU A 448 19.52 -13.66 20.36
N ALA A 449 19.00 -14.41 21.34
CA ALA A 449 19.68 -15.53 21.98
C ALA A 449 18.80 -16.79 21.91
N THR A 450 19.36 -17.87 21.38
CA THR A 450 18.71 -19.17 21.32
C THR A 450 19.45 -20.15 22.22
N PHE A 451 18.75 -20.69 23.22
CA PHE A 451 19.24 -21.68 24.20
C PHE A 451 18.70 -23.06 23.78
N LYS A 452 19.54 -23.93 23.28
CA LYS A 452 19.22 -25.35 22.96
C LYS A 452 19.42 -26.20 24.21
N LEU A 453 18.44 -26.22 25.11
CA LEU A 453 18.54 -26.87 26.42
C LEU A 453 18.41 -28.40 26.34
N HIS A 454 17.69 -28.88 25.34
CA HIS A 454 17.53 -30.29 25.03
C HIS A 454 17.31 -30.49 23.54
N LYS A 455 17.58 -31.70 22.99
CA LYS A 455 17.37 -31.99 21.56
C LYS A 455 15.96 -31.68 21.04
N ASN A 456 14.98 -31.69 21.93
CA ASN A 456 13.58 -31.43 21.63
C ASN A 456 13.06 -30.09 22.18
N PHE A 457 13.88 -29.34 22.93
CA PHE A 457 13.45 -28.14 23.60
C PHE A 457 14.48 -27.01 23.51
N ASN A 458 14.02 -25.87 23.02
CA ASN A 458 14.80 -24.64 23.00
C ASN A 458 14.01 -23.46 23.58
N ILE A 459 14.73 -22.45 24.06
CA ILE A 459 14.20 -21.16 24.46
C ILE A 459 14.85 -20.13 23.56
N LYS A 460 14.04 -19.24 22.99
CA LYS A 460 14.49 -18.08 22.25
C LYS A 460 14.07 -16.80 22.96
N ALA A 461 15.00 -15.87 23.06
CA ALA A 461 14.75 -14.52 23.56
C ALA A 461 15.27 -13.52 22.55
N ASP A 462 14.47 -12.53 22.19
CA ASP A 462 14.91 -11.42 21.34
C ASP A 462 14.45 -10.08 21.89
N PHE A 463 15.27 -9.07 21.60
CA PHE A 463 15.01 -7.68 21.94
C PHE A 463 15.33 -6.82 20.72
N SER A 464 14.37 -6.02 20.33
CA SER A 464 14.48 -5.10 19.19
C SER A 464 14.24 -3.66 19.63
N TYR A 465 15.09 -2.78 19.15
CA TYR A 465 14.96 -1.34 19.29
C TYR A 465 14.93 -0.67 17.93
N THR A 466 13.92 0.14 17.68
CA THR A 466 13.82 0.97 16.47
C THR A 466 13.76 2.44 16.86
N GLN A 467 14.66 3.24 16.29
CA GLN A 467 14.59 4.69 16.32
C GLN A 467 14.21 5.20 14.93
N GLY A 468 13.14 5.99 14.85
CA GLY A 468 12.68 6.68 13.64
C GLY A 468 12.82 8.20 13.83
N TYR A 469 13.19 8.88 12.77
CA TYR A 469 13.30 10.33 12.71
C TYR A 469 12.82 10.87 11.37
N LEU A 470 12.08 11.96 11.40
CA LEU A 470 11.70 12.73 10.19
C LEU A 470 12.05 14.21 10.42
N HIS A 471 12.64 14.80 9.42
CA HIS A 471 12.77 16.24 9.27
C HIS A 471 12.23 16.64 7.90
N ASN A 472 11.20 17.47 7.90
CA ASN A 472 10.60 18.03 6.70
C ASN A 472 10.63 19.54 6.80
N ASP A 473 11.46 20.18 6.01
CA ASP A 473 11.54 21.63 5.88
C ASP A 473 10.88 22.08 4.58
N TYR A 474 10.15 23.17 4.65
CA TYR A 474 9.47 23.79 3.52
C TYR A 474 9.68 25.30 3.52
N ARG A 475 10.05 25.83 2.37
CA ARG A 475 10.13 27.26 2.09
C ARG A 475 9.23 27.63 0.92
N SER A 476 8.42 28.66 1.08
CA SER A 476 7.78 29.36 -0.03
C SER A 476 8.24 30.81 -0.07
N VAL A 477 8.34 31.34 -1.28
CA VAL A 477 8.62 32.76 -1.53
C VAL A 477 7.54 33.35 -2.41
N ASN A 478 7.32 34.66 -2.27
CA ASN A 478 6.35 35.35 -3.11
C ASN A 478 6.77 35.32 -4.58
N VAL A 479 5.81 35.09 -5.45
CA VAL A 479 6.02 35.16 -6.91
C VAL A 479 5.56 36.52 -7.41
N GLN A 480 6.42 37.16 -8.16
CA GLN A 480 6.06 38.38 -8.88
C GLN A 480 5.30 38.01 -10.16
N TYR A 481 4.24 38.73 -10.45
CA TYR A 481 3.41 38.56 -11.64
C TYR A 481 3.04 39.90 -12.24
N SER A 482 2.52 39.90 -13.45
CA SER A 482 2.06 41.11 -14.12
C SER A 482 0.70 40.89 -14.77
N GLN A 483 -0.20 41.87 -14.61
CA GLN A 483 -1.45 41.95 -15.36
C GLN A 483 -1.35 42.95 -16.49
N TYR A 484 -0.45 43.91 -16.35
CA TYR A 484 -0.30 45.05 -17.24
C TYR A 484 1.16 45.24 -17.62
N PRO A 485 1.45 45.58 -18.89
CA PRO A 485 2.82 45.80 -19.32
C PRO A 485 3.54 46.87 -18.50
N GLY A 486 4.73 46.56 -18.02
CA GLY A 486 5.56 47.46 -17.22
C GLY A 486 5.17 47.59 -15.75
N GLU A 487 4.17 46.85 -15.26
CA GLU A 487 3.75 46.84 -13.86
C GLU A 487 3.94 45.47 -13.26
N VAL A 488 4.81 45.38 -12.24
CA VAL A 488 5.09 44.12 -11.51
C VAL A 488 4.34 44.19 -10.18
N MET A 489 3.54 43.17 -9.91
CA MET A 489 2.80 42.98 -8.66
C MET A 489 3.34 41.77 -7.91
N THR A 490 3.20 41.80 -6.59
CA THR A 490 3.51 40.67 -5.74
C THR A 490 2.19 40.04 -5.29
N GLU A 491 2.12 38.72 -5.22
CA GLU A 491 0.94 38.01 -4.75
C GLU A 491 0.52 38.54 -3.36
N PRO A 492 -0.76 38.79 -3.11
CA PRO A 492 -1.23 39.27 -1.83
C PRO A 492 -0.89 38.34 -0.66
N GLU A 493 -0.52 38.89 0.48
CA GLU A 493 -0.32 38.15 1.71
C GLU A 493 -1.59 37.33 2.05
N GLY A 494 -1.42 36.08 2.42
CA GLY A 494 -2.48 35.15 2.82
C GLY A 494 -2.76 34.02 1.86
N SER A 495 -2.62 34.20 0.55
CA SER A 495 -2.79 33.11 -0.42
C SER A 495 -1.52 32.27 -0.58
N PHE A 496 -0.36 32.94 -0.62
CA PHE A 496 0.96 32.31 -0.75
C PHE A 496 2.00 33.12 0.03
N PRO A 497 2.02 32.97 1.37
CA PRO A 497 2.92 33.76 2.20
C PRO A 497 4.38 33.40 1.91
N ASN A 498 5.26 34.38 1.99
CA ASN A 498 6.70 34.20 2.07
C ASN A 498 7.00 33.54 3.42
N LYS A 499 7.18 32.20 3.45
CA LYS A 499 7.06 31.37 4.65
C LYS A 499 8.18 30.34 4.77
N TYR A 500 8.58 30.09 6.00
CA TYR A 500 9.39 28.94 6.37
C TYR A 500 8.66 28.05 7.38
N LYS A 501 8.76 26.74 7.18
CA LYS A 501 8.12 25.74 8.04
C LYS A 501 9.06 24.55 8.25
N GLU A 502 9.12 24.04 9.47
CA GLU A 502 9.74 22.79 9.82
C GLU A 502 8.76 21.86 10.53
N VAL A 503 8.81 20.59 10.17
CA VAL A 503 8.13 19.50 10.85
C VAL A 503 9.18 18.46 11.22
N VAL A 504 9.30 18.21 12.51
CA VAL A 504 10.21 17.20 13.05
C VAL A 504 9.39 16.19 13.84
N TRP A 505 9.64 14.90 13.67
CA TRP A 505 9.17 13.92 14.62
C TRP A 505 10.28 12.90 14.93
N ASP A 506 10.23 12.39 16.15
CA ASP A 506 11.03 11.26 16.62
C ASP A 506 10.16 10.16 17.19
N GLN A 507 10.60 8.92 17.02
CA GLN A 507 9.91 7.73 17.47
C GLN A 507 10.89 6.73 18.05
N ASN A 508 10.55 6.17 19.20
CA ASN A 508 11.27 5.04 19.81
C ASN A 508 10.29 3.87 19.94
N TYR A 509 10.66 2.71 19.41
CA TYR A 509 9.86 1.49 19.46
C TYR A 509 10.68 0.32 19.97
N TYR A 510 10.15 -0.37 20.97
CA TYR A 510 10.76 -1.49 21.67
C TYR A 510 9.89 -2.71 21.52
N VAL A 511 10.52 -3.86 21.24
CA VAL A 511 9.89 -5.18 21.22
C VAL A 511 10.76 -6.15 21.99
N ALA A 512 10.17 -6.95 22.85
CA ALA A 512 10.84 -8.03 23.57
C ALA A 512 9.98 -9.28 23.52
N ASP A 513 10.54 -10.38 23.04
CA ASP A 513 9.92 -11.68 22.96
C ASP A 513 10.75 -12.72 23.72
N VAL A 514 10.06 -13.58 24.48
CA VAL A 514 10.69 -14.76 25.09
C VAL A 514 9.73 -15.94 24.92
N TYR A 515 10.19 -17.01 24.28
CA TYR A 515 9.35 -18.19 24.07
C TYR A 515 10.13 -19.49 24.05
N GLY A 516 9.46 -20.56 24.52
CA GLY A 516 9.95 -21.93 24.48
C GLY A 516 9.30 -22.72 23.35
N THR A 517 10.06 -23.56 22.68
CA THR A 517 9.58 -24.47 21.65
C THR A 517 9.96 -25.90 22.00
N TYR A 518 8.96 -26.79 22.03
CA TYR A 518 9.14 -28.23 22.22
C TYR A 518 8.66 -28.97 20.99
N ASN A 519 9.55 -29.76 20.35
CA ASN A 519 9.27 -30.57 19.17
C ASN A 519 9.60 -32.03 19.45
N ARG A 520 8.65 -32.94 19.25
CA ARG A 520 8.91 -34.36 19.40
C ARG A 520 8.07 -35.22 18.48
N THR A 521 8.72 -36.26 17.88
CA THR A 521 8.04 -37.32 17.18
C THR A 521 7.97 -38.53 18.07
N PHE A 522 6.77 -39.09 18.30
CA PHE A 522 6.53 -40.28 19.09
C PHE A 522 6.15 -41.43 18.14
N ALA A 523 6.69 -42.62 18.41
CA ALA A 523 6.41 -43.85 17.66
C ALA A 523 6.52 -43.67 16.14
N GLU A 524 7.40 -42.74 15.67
CA GLU A 524 7.62 -42.39 14.27
C GLU A 524 6.38 -41.94 13.46
N LYS A 525 5.26 -41.64 14.13
CA LYS A 525 3.95 -41.36 13.52
C LYS A 525 3.26 -40.17 14.10
N HIS A 526 3.56 -39.80 15.33
CA HIS A 526 2.90 -38.70 16.05
C HIS A 526 3.87 -37.54 16.19
N ASN A 527 3.65 -36.47 15.50
CA ASN A 527 4.46 -35.26 15.59
C ASN A 527 3.74 -34.21 16.45
N LEU A 528 4.41 -33.74 17.49
CA LEU A 528 3.91 -32.73 18.41
C LEU A 528 4.87 -31.54 18.46
N THR A 529 4.33 -30.34 18.21
CA THR A 529 5.02 -29.07 18.41
C THR A 529 4.24 -28.21 19.40
N LEU A 530 4.91 -27.79 20.47
CA LEU A 530 4.36 -26.85 21.47
C LEU A 530 5.21 -25.60 21.48
N ILE A 531 4.55 -24.43 21.47
CA ILE A 531 5.18 -23.11 21.66
C ILE A 531 4.41 -22.39 22.75
N ALA A 532 5.11 -21.75 23.68
CA ALA A 532 4.52 -20.83 24.64
C ALA A 532 5.50 -19.68 24.90
N GLY A 533 4.98 -18.46 25.02
CA GLY A 533 5.83 -17.30 25.17
C GLY A 533 5.11 -16.05 25.64
N TYR A 534 5.92 -15.04 25.84
CA TYR A 534 5.53 -13.69 26.25
C TYR A 534 6.10 -12.68 25.27
N ASN A 535 5.29 -11.68 24.92
CA ASN A 535 5.65 -10.55 24.05
C ASN A 535 5.36 -9.25 24.80
N TYR A 536 6.25 -8.28 24.69
CA TYR A 536 6.05 -6.91 25.15
C TYR A 536 6.47 -5.92 24.07
N GLU A 537 5.66 -4.89 23.87
CA GLU A 537 5.91 -3.80 22.92
C GLU A 537 5.61 -2.47 23.57
N ALA A 538 6.43 -1.45 23.29
CA ALA A 538 6.19 -0.07 23.67
C ALA A 538 6.62 0.89 22.57
N LYS A 539 5.81 1.90 22.31
CA LYS A 539 6.08 2.94 21.32
C LYS A 539 5.89 4.32 21.93
N TYR A 540 6.90 5.17 21.71
CA TYR A 540 6.91 6.56 22.09
C TYR A 540 7.07 7.40 20.84
N TYR A 541 6.21 8.37 20.65
CA TYR A 541 6.21 9.28 19.50
C TYR A 541 6.08 10.72 19.96
N ARG A 542 6.88 11.58 19.36
CA ARG A 542 6.84 13.04 19.58
C ARG A 542 6.94 13.75 18.24
N ASP A 543 6.15 14.77 18.03
CA ASP A 543 6.25 15.67 16.91
C ASP A 543 6.33 17.15 17.35
N LEU A 544 6.90 17.97 16.47
CA LEU A 544 6.97 19.41 16.58
C LEU A 544 6.81 19.99 15.18
N THR A 545 5.92 20.97 15.06
CA THR A 545 5.74 21.79 13.85
C THR A 545 5.94 23.25 14.22
N ALA A 546 6.86 23.90 13.54
CA ALA A 546 7.06 25.34 13.61
C ALA A 546 6.91 25.96 12.21
N ALA A 547 6.21 27.08 12.11
CA ALA A 547 6.13 27.86 10.87
C ALA A 547 6.00 29.34 11.18
N ASN A 548 6.59 30.17 10.31
CA ASN A 548 6.42 31.61 10.34
C ASN A 548 6.56 32.18 8.92
N ASP A 549 5.89 33.29 8.67
CA ASP A 549 6.00 34.06 7.43
C ASP A 549 6.99 35.24 7.49
N GLY A 550 7.00 36.08 6.48
CA GLY A 550 7.83 37.28 6.43
C GLY A 550 9.34 36.98 6.34
N LEU A 551 9.74 36.00 5.48
CA LEU A 551 11.15 35.75 5.21
C LEU A 551 11.84 36.98 4.62
N LEU A 552 12.93 37.41 5.25
CA LEU A 552 13.75 38.55 4.81
C LEU A 552 14.67 38.20 3.61
N SER A 553 14.85 36.91 3.31
CA SER A 553 15.71 36.44 2.22
C SER A 553 14.97 35.38 1.40
N GLU A 554 15.03 35.51 0.09
CA GLU A 554 14.53 34.50 -0.84
C GLU A 554 15.52 33.31 -1.04
N GLU A 555 16.74 33.42 -0.53
CA GLU A 555 17.80 32.43 -0.72
C GLU A 555 18.06 31.59 0.54
N LEU A 556 17.79 32.14 1.72
CA LEU A 556 18.10 31.50 3.00
C LEU A 556 16.82 31.03 3.72
N SER A 557 16.88 29.83 4.29
CA SER A 557 15.79 29.18 5.04
C SER A 557 16.18 29.11 6.52
N ASP A 558 15.70 30.07 7.33
CA ASP A 558 16.01 30.12 8.77
C ASP A 558 14.88 30.88 9.48
N PHE A 559 14.43 30.41 10.65
CA PHE A 559 13.45 31.10 11.48
C PHE A 559 13.91 32.48 11.96
N ASN A 560 15.22 32.71 12.10
CA ASN A 560 15.73 34.04 12.43
C ASN A 560 15.46 35.08 11.34
N LEU A 561 15.18 34.64 10.11
CA LEU A 561 14.85 35.49 8.98
C LEU A 561 13.32 35.59 8.75
N ALA A 562 12.51 34.79 9.41
CA ALA A 562 11.05 34.84 9.34
C ALA A 562 10.51 35.81 10.41
N LYS A 563 10.09 37.00 9.99
CA LYS A 563 9.72 38.11 10.88
C LYS A 563 8.21 38.43 10.90
N GLY A 564 7.37 37.58 10.29
CA GLY A 564 5.92 37.73 10.34
C GLY A 564 5.38 37.69 11.76
N THR A 565 4.30 38.39 12.00
CA THR A 565 3.65 38.51 13.32
C THR A 565 2.27 37.90 13.38
N THR A 566 1.70 37.50 12.24
CA THR A 566 0.32 37.05 12.10
C THR A 566 0.12 35.57 11.83
N ASN A 567 1.01 34.94 11.09
CA ASN A 567 0.87 33.54 10.63
C ASN A 567 1.86 32.59 11.32
N PHE A 568 2.12 32.86 12.59
CA PHE A 568 2.98 32.03 13.42
C PHE A 568 2.27 30.72 13.79
N THR A 569 2.96 29.58 13.62
CA THR A 569 2.50 28.27 14.06
C THR A 569 3.57 27.61 14.94
N LEU A 570 3.16 27.16 16.11
CA LEU A 570 3.97 26.30 16.97
C LEU A 570 3.06 25.24 17.58
N ASN A 571 3.16 24.00 17.06
CA ASN A 571 2.38 22.86 17.51
C ASN A 571 3.28 21.69 17.83
N GLY A 572 2.88 20.84 18.77
CA GLY A 572 3.59 19.62 19.07
C GLY A 572 2.70 18.63 19.80
N GLY A 573 3.04 17.35 19.68
CA GLY A 573 2.31 16.25 20.28
C GLY A 573 3.23 15.20 20.86
N ARG A 574 2.68 14.41 21.80
CA ARG A 574 3.31 13.20 22.33
C ARG A 574 2.28 12.11 22.43
N ASN A 575 2.60 10.95 21.88
CA ASN A 575 1.75 9.77 21.92
C ASN A 575 2.55 8.56 22.36
N GLU A 576 1.95 7.72 23.19
CA GLU A 576 2.58 6.48 23.64
C GLU A 576 1.57 5.35 23.79
N TYR A 577 2.02 4.14 23.60
CA TYR A 577 1.25 2.96 23.94
C TYR A 577 2.17 1.81 24.32
N ALA A 578 1.62 0.85 25.05
CA ALA A 578 2.25 -0.42 25.35
C ALA A 578 1.24 -1.56 25.13
N ILE A 579 1.78 -2.69 24.66
CA ILE A 579 1.06 -3.95 24.48
C ILE A 579 1.86 -5.05 25.18
N MET A 580 1.15 -5.97 25.83
CA MET A 580 1.75 -7.20 26.34
C MET A 580 0.86 -8.39 25.97
N GLY A 581 1.45 -9.54 25.74
CA GLY A 581 0.69 -10.73 25.39
C GLY A 581 1.36 -12.03 25.82
N LEU A 582 0.57 -12.92 26.39
CA LEU A 582 0.93 -14.32 26.58
C LEU A 582 0.34 -15.12 25.42
N PHE A 583 1.15 -15.93 24.74
CA PHE A 583 0.70 -16.73 23.62
C PHE A 583 1.11 -18.19 23.73
N TYR A 584 0.31 -19.05 23.12
CA TYR A 584 0.61 -20.47 23.00
C TYR A 584 0.17 -21.02 21.64
N ARG A 585 0.83 -22.09 21.21
CA ARG A 585 0.51 -22.89 20.04
C ARG A 585 0.76 -24.35 20.33
N ALA A 586 -0.19 -25.20 19.96
CA ALA A 586 -0.04 -26.64 19.99
C ALA A 586 -0.43 -27.21 18.64
N ALA A 587 0.52 -27.78 17.91
CA ALA A 587 0.32 -28.41 16.60
C ALA A 587 0.62 -29.90 16.75
N TYR A 588 -0.31 -30.73 16.25
CA TYR A 588 -0.20 -32.18 16.25
C TYR A 588 -0.55 -32.72 14.87
N ASP A 589 0.25 -33.64 14.38
CA ASP A 589 -0.10 -34.41 13.21
C ASP A 589 0.13 -35.93 13.41
N TYR A 590 -0.73 -36.72 12.83
CA TYR A 590 -0.59 -38.18 12.75
C TYR A 590 -0.22 -38.57 11.34
N ARG A 591 1.05 -39.06 11.14
CA ARG A 591 1.64 -39.49 9.88
C ARG A 591 1.53 -38.42 8.75
N GLY A 592 1.44 -37.13 9.09
CA GLY A 592 1.18 -36.07 8.10
C GLY A 592 -0.20 -36.16 7.40
N LYS A 593 -1.14 -37.01 7.89
CA LYS A 593 -2.50 -37.19 7.32
C LYS A 593 -3.55 -36.33 8.01
N TYR A 594 -3.63 -36.47 9.33
CA TYR A 594 -4.58 -35.75 10.19
C TYR A 594 -3.81 -34.69 10.94
N LEU A 595 -4.12 -33.43 10.70
CA LEU A 595 -3.39 -32.30 11.26
C LEU A 595 -4.35 -31.47 12.10
N PHE A 596 -3.93 -31.11 13.30
CA PHE A 596 -4.70 -30.29 14.24
C PHE A 596 -3.80 -29.22 14.83
N GLU A 597 -4.33 -28.01 14.95
CA GLU A 597 -3.63 -26.90 15.57
C GLU A 597 -4.56 -26.11 16.47
N VAL A 598 -4.10 -25.78 17.67
CA VAL A 598 -4.77 -24.89 18.61
C VAL A 598 -3.82 -23.76 18.95
N ASN A 599 -4.26 -22.54 18.79
CA ASN A 599 -3.51 -21.34 19.12
C ASN A 599 -4.35 -20.46 20.04
N GLY A 600 -3.69 -19.64 20.84
CA GLY A 600 -4.37 -18.59 21.57
C GLY A 600 -3.41 -17.54 22.10
N ARG A 601 -3.97 -16.35 22.34
CA ARG A 601 -3.24 -15.24 22.90
C ARG A 601 -4.11 -14.47 23.90
N TYR A 602 -3.50 -14.07 25.00
CA TYR A 602 -4.09 -13.18 25.99
C TYR A 602 -3.35 -11.85 25.96
N ASP A 603 -3.97 -10.85 25.35
CA ASP A 603 -3.37 -9.54 25.10
C ASP A 603 -3.92 -8.48 26.05
N GLY A 604 -3.05 -7.57 26.49
CA GLY A 604 -3.38 -6.33 27.16
C GLY A 604 -2.81 -5.11 26.41
N THR A 605 -3.58 -4.04 26.27
CA THR A 605 -3.16 -2.78 25.67
C THR A 605 -3.48 -1.57 26.53
N SER A 606 -2.61 -0.57 26.53
CA SER A 606 -2.84 0.71 27.22
C SER A 606 -3.89 1.60 26.53
N ARG A 607 -4.31 1.28 25.29
CA ARG A 607 -5.25 2.10 24.51
C ARG A 607 -6.69 2.06 25.00
N PHE A 608 -7.04 1.11 25.89
CA PHE A 608 -8.37 1.01 26.47
C PHE A 608 -8.39 1.42 27.94
N PRO A 609 -9.55 1.84 28.47
CA PRO A 609 -9.71 2.23 29.87
C PRO A 609 -9.40 1.05 30.83
N ARG A 610 -9.08 1.36 32.07
CA ARG A 610 -8.83 0.34 33.10
C ARG A 610 -10.03 -0.62 33.21
N GLY A 611 -9.77 -1.92 33.32
CA GLY A 611 -10.80 -2.97 33.34
C GLY A 611 -11.25 -3.49 31.97
N LYS A 612 -10.92 -2.81 30.88
CA LYS A 612 -11.25 -3.20 29.49
C LYS A 612 -10.03 -3.53 28.64
N ARG A 613 -8.83 -3.48 29.20
CA ARG A 613 -7.53 -3.61 28.53
C ARG A 613 -7.22 -4.99 28.02
N TYR A 614 -7.74 -6.04 28.63
CA TYR A 614 -7.34 -7.42 28.35
C TYR A 614 -8.39 -8.16 27.54
N GLY A 615 -7.92 -8.96 26.55
CA GLY A 615 -8.74 -9.81 25.70
C GLY A 615 -8.10 -11.18 25.46
N PHE A 616 -8.92 -12.24 25.38
CA PHE A 616 -8.49 -13.58 25.03
C PHE A 616 -8.97 -13.96 23.64
N PHE A 617 -8.05 -14.43 22.80
CA PHE A 617 -8.26 -14.69 21.38
C PHE A 617 -7.83 -16.11 21.01
N PRO A 618 -8.71 -17.11 21.17
CA PRO A 618 -8.43 -18.50 20.82
C PRO A 618 -8.70 -18.79 19.34
N SER A 619 -8.01 -19.78 18.78
CA SER A 619 -8.24 -20.32 17.44
C SER A 619 -7.97 -21.82 17.38
N PHE A 620 -8.63 -22.48 16.42
CA PHE A 620 -8.51 -23.88 16.11
C PHE A 620 -8.47 -24.10 14.61
N SER A 621 -7.63 -25.03 14.14
CA SER A 621 -7.67 -25.49 12.76
C SER A 621 -7.39 -26.98 12.65
N ALA A 622 -7.92 -27.58 11.59
CA ALA A 622 -7.74 -28.97 11.25
C ALA A 622 -7.54 -29.14 9.75
N ALA A 623 -6.72 -30.09 9.34
CA ALA A 623 -6.62 -30.48 7.94
C ALA A 623 -6.53 -31.99 7.81
N TYR A 624 -7.07 -32.47 6.68
CA TYR A 624 -7.08 -33.86 6.32
C TYR A 624 -6.52 -34.06 4.93
N ARG A 625 -5.39 -34.79 4.82
CA ARG A 625 -4.76 -35.15 3.55
C ARG A 625 -5.32 -36.48 3.08
N ILE A 626 -6.38 -36.40 2.28
CA ILE A 626 -7.13 -37.56 1.75
C ILE A 626 -6.22 -38.42 0.84
N SER A 627 -5.32 -37.76 0.10
CA SER A 627 -4.36 -38.46 -0.77
C SER A 627 -3.41 -39.43 -0.05
N GLU A 628 -3.27 -39.27 1.29
CA GLU A 628 -2.42 -40.16 2.10
C GLU A 628 -3.16 -41.41 2.58
N GLU A 629 -4.44 -41.55 2.26
CA GLU A 629 -5.21 -42.74 2.62
C GLU A 629 -4.90 -43.92 1.67
N PRO A 630 -4.90 -45.18 2.16
CA PRO A 630 -4.70 -46.36 1.31
C PRO A 630 -5.77 -46.53 0.23
N VAL A 631 -7.00 -46.15 0.52
CA VAL A 631 -8.12 -46.16 -0.45
C VAL A 631 -7.90 -45.23 -1.64
N PHE A 632 -7.01 -44.24 -1.50
CA PHE A 632 -6.70 -43.27 -2.55
C PHE A 632 -5.61 -43.76 -3.53
N GLU A 633 -4.96 -44.87 -3.25
CA GLU A 633 -3.85 -45.41 -4.04
C GLU A 633 -4.11 -45.52 -5.55
N PRO A 634 -5.30 -45.96 -6.03
CA PRO A 634 -5.60 -45.99 -7.47
C PRO A 634 -5.57 -44.61 -8.14
N LEU A 635 -5.92 -43.54 -7.41
CA LEU A 635 -5.99 -42.17 -7.90
C LEU A 635 -4.65 -41.44 -7.87
N ARG A 636 -3.62 -41.95 -7.16
CA ARG A 636 -2.29 -41.32 -7.03
C ARG A 636 -1.56 -41.13 -8.37
N LYS A 637 -1.92 -41.91 -9.40
CA LYS A 637 -1.39 -41.70 -10.76
C LYS A 637 -1.78 -40.35 -11.37
N ALA A 638 -2.88 -39.78 -10.93
CA ALA A 638 -3.40 -38.51 -11.47
C ALA A 638 -3.41 -37.39 -10.43
N VAL A 639 -3.64 -37.75 -9.16
CA VAL A 639 -3.78 -36.77 -8.04
C VAL A 639 -2.63 -37.01 -7.05
N ASP A 640 -1.73 -36.03 -6.98
CA ASP A 640 -0.54 -36.10 -6.13
C ASP A 640 -0.84 -35.68 -4.68
N ASN A 641 -1.72 -34.71 -4.50
CA ASN A 641 -2.14 -34.23 -3.19
C ASN A 641 -3.59 -33.75 -3.22
N LEU A 642 -4.38 -34.18 -2.26
CA LEU A 642 -5.71 -33.70 -1.99
C LEU A 642 -5.85 -33.45 -0.50
N LYS A 643 -5.99 -32.19 -0.10
CA LYS A 643 -6.09 -31.77 1.30
C LYS A 643 -7.27 -30.81 1.51
N ILE A 644 -8.10 -31.10 2.50
CA ILE A 644 -9.17 -30.22 2.98
C ILE A 644 -8.71 -29.55 4.27
N ARG A 645 -8.98 -28.26 4.41
CA ARG A 645 -8.63 -27.44 5.57
C ARG A 645 -9.86 -26.77 6.17
N LEU A 646 -9.96 -26.76 7.48
CA LEU A 646 -10.98 -26.06 8.24
C LEU A 646 -10.31 -25.19 9.31
N SER A 647 -10.75 -23.96 9.45
CA SER A 647 -10.28 -23.11 10.53
C SER A 647 -11.39 -22.26 11.13
N TYR A 648 -11.28 -22.05 12.46
CA TYR A 648 -12.11 -21.16 13.24
C TYR A 648 -11.26 -20.44 14.26
N GLY A 649 -11.36 -19.12 14.35
CA GLY A 649 -10.59 -18.37 15.32
C GLY A 649 -11.09 -16.96 15.53
N SER A 650 -10.63 -16.35 16.62
CA SER A 650 -10.94 -14.97 16.95
C SER A 650 -9.66 -14.15 17.16
N LEU A 651 -9.70 -12.88 16.74
CA LEU A 651 -8.65 -11.88 16.91
C LEU A 651 -9.27 -10.62 17.49
N GLY A 652 -8.47 -9.84 18.22
CA GLY A 652 -8.86 -8.51 18.68
C GLY A 652 -8.37 -7.43 17.71
N ASN A 653 -9.13 -6.33 17.57
CA ASN A 653 -8.65 -5.11 16.96
C ASN A 653 -8.55 -4.01 18.00
N GLN A 654 -7.38 -3.35 18.09
CA GLN A 654 -7.08 -2.24 18.97
C GLN A 654 -6.76 -0.95 18.22
N GLN A 655 -6.98 -0.91 16.89
CA GLN A 655 -6.69 0.27 16.08
C GLN A 655 -7.74 1.35 16.32
N ILE A 656 -7.60 2.03 17.45
CA ILE A 656 -8.33 3.22 17.87
C ILE A 656 -7.33 4.35 18.11
N GLY A 657 -7.80 5.57 18.24
CA GLY A 657 -6.96 6.72 18.59
C GLY A 657 -6.24 6.54 19.93
N TYR A 658 -5.29 7.40 20.17
CA TYR A 658 -4.61 7.48 21.46
C TYR A 658 -5.50 8.25 22.44
N TYR A 659 -5.72 7.69 23.64
CA TYR A 659 -6.45 8.36 24.72
C TYR A 659 -7.93 8.69 24.43
N ASP A 660 -8.56 8.08 23.44
CA ASP A 660 -9.97 8.32 23.03
C ASP A 660 -10.98 8.10 24.17
N PHE A 661 -10.57 7.44 25.23
CA PHE A 661 -11.38 7.22 26.44
C PHE A 661 -11.20 8.30 27.50
N ILE A 662 -10.41 9.35 27.25
CA ILE A 662 -10.15 10.46 28.18
C ILE A 662 -10.81 11.72 27.62
N GLN A 663 -11.75 12.27 28.41
CA GLN A 663 -12.33 13.56 28.06
C GLN A 663 -11.29 14.67 28.28
N THR A 664 -11.12 15.51 27.30
CA THR A 664 -10.09 16.56 27.29
C THR A 664 -10.71 17.95 27.32
N ILE A 665 -9.94 18.93 27.78
CA ILE A 665 -10.25 20.34 27.68
C ILE A 665 -9.36 20.94 26.61
N THR A 666 -10.00 21.60 25.62
CA THR A 666 -9.28 22.28 24.55
C THR A 666 -9.38 23.80 24.79
N THR A 667 -8.24 24.48 24.78
CA THR A 667 -8.19 25.94 24.82
C THR A 667 -8.09 26.49 23.41
N LYS A 668 -8.88 27.49 23.10
CA LYS A 668 -8.87 28.24 21.83
C LYS A 668 -8.54 29.72 22.07
N GLY A 669 -7.79 30.31 21.13
CA GLY A 669 -7.25 31.66 21.29
C GLY A 669 -8.24 32.81 21.13
N SER A 670 -9.38 32.59 20.47
CA SER A 670 -10.39 33.65 20.24
C SER A 670 -11.76 33.03 20.11
N MET A 671 -12.75 33.70 20.73
CA MET A 671 -14.16 33.38 20.59
C MET A 671 -14.84 34.54 19.85
N SER A 672 -14.91 34.42 18.51
CA SER A 672 -15.55 35.46 17.68
C SER A 672 -17.06 35.63 17.94
N ASP A 673 -17.69 34.59 18.52
CA ASP A 673 -19.14 34.51 18.65
C ASP A 673 -19.66 34.91 20.05
N TYR A 674 -18.78 35.28 20.98
CA TYR A 674 -19.15 35.69 22.34
C TYR A 674 -18.38 36.94 22.75
N SER A 675 -19.14 37.99 23.08
CA SER A 675 -18.60 39.26 23.56
C SER A 675 -19.14 39.54 24.95
N PHE A 676 -18.27 39.78 25.93
CA PHE A 676 -18.60 40.32 27.24
C PHE A 676 -18.32 41.82 27.19
N ASP A 677 -19.31 42.63 27.45
CA ASP A 677 -19.21 44.13 27.45
C ASP A 677 -18.56 44.72 26.18
N GLY A 678 -18.81 44.11 25.01
CA GLY A 678 -18.20 44.54 23.75
C GLY A 678 -16.75 44.11 23.54
N THR A 679 -16.19 43.36 24.47
CA THR A 679 -14.80 42.80 24.33
C THR A 679 -14.85 41.36 23.93
N VAL A 680 -14.17 41.03 22.86
CA VAL A 680 -13.96 39.64 22.41
C VAL A 680 -13.07 38.90 23.42
N LEU A 681 -13.53 37.76 23.96
CA LEU A 681 -12.72 36.94 24.86
C LEU A 681 -11.48 36.39 24.14
N GLY A 682 -10.30 36.75 24.64
CA GLY A 682 -9.04 36.36 24.05
C GLY A 682 -8.73 34.86 24.12
N GLN A 683 -9.17 34.21 25.18
CA GLN A 683 -8.99 32.74 25.34
C GLN A 683 -10.20 32.13 26.01
N HIS A 684 -10.61 30.96 25.56
CA HIS A 684 -11.66 30.16 26.19
C HIS A 684 -11.30 28.69 26.21
N ALA A 685 -11.92 27.97 27.12
CA ALA A 685 -11.75 26.53 27.23
C ALA A 685 -13.07 25.81 26.91
N THR A 686 -13.01 24.80 26.08
CA THR A 686 -14.15 23.93 25.75
C THR A 686 -13.85 22.50 26.19
N VAL A 687 -14.83 21.86 26.80
CA VAL A 687 -14.74 20.42 27.09
C VAL A 687 -15.03 19.64 25.81
N SER A 688 -14.25 18.60 25.52
CA SER A 688 -14.51 17.73 24.37
C SER A 688 -15.87 17.02 24.51
N ASP A 689 -16.36 16.47 23.40
CA ASP A 689 -17.55 15.61 23.42
C ASP A 689 -17.41 14.49 24.48
N PRO A 690 -18.55 13.99 25.03
CA PRO A 690 -18.54 12.88 25.95
C PRO A 690 -17.81 11.66 25.42
N VAL A 691 -17.03 10.99 26.26
CA VAL A 691 -16.32 9.76 25.91
C VAL A 691 -16.93 8.57 26.64
N SER A 692 -16.90 7.38 26.02
CA SER A 692 -17.36 6.15 26.68
C SER A 692 -16.25 5.50 27.50
N GLY A 693 -16.48 5.28 28.78
CA GLY A 693 -15.59 4.48 29.64
C GLY A 693 -15.65 2.96 29.37
N ASP A 694 -16.56 2.51 28.49
CA ASP A 694 -16.78 1.09 28.15
C ASP A 694 -16.13 0.65 26.84
N GLN A 695 -15.35 1.51 26.19
CA GLN A 695 -14.61 1.16 24.99
C GLN A 695 -13.69 -0.05 25.22
N THR A 696 -13.78 -1.03 24.32
CA THR A 696 -13.00 -2.27 24.39
C THR A 696 -12.72 -2.82 22.98
N TRP A 697 -12.10 -3.97 22.93
CA TRP A 697 -11.70 -4.68 21.72
C TRP A 697 -12.85 -4.87 20.72
N GLU A 698 -12.64 -4.52 19.47
CA GLU A 698 -13.41 -5.09 18.37
C GLU A 698 -12.98 -6.55 18.21
N LYS A 699 -13.92 -7.48 18.13
CA LYS A 699 -13.64 -8.92 18.02
C LYS A 699 -13.89 -9.42 16.61
N VAL A 700 -12.85 -9.87 15.94
CA VAL A 700 -12.89 -10.43 14.57
C VAL A 700 -12.91 -11.96 14.66
N VAL A 701 -14.02 -12.58 14.26
CA VAL A 701 -14.20 -14.04 14.22
C VAL A 701 -14.18 -14.52 12.78
N SER A 702 -13.23 -15.38 12.45
CA SER A 702 -13.06 -15.94 11.10
C SER A 702 -13.36 -17.42 11.05
N LYS A 703 -14.06 -17.84 9.99
CA LYS A 703 -14.34 -19.23 9.61
C LYS A 703 -13.84 -19.42 8.19
N ASN A 704 -13.08 -20.49 7.94
CA ASN A 704 -12.52 -20.77 6.63
C ASN A 704 -12.62 -22.25 6.28
N LEU A 705 -12.97 -22.52 5.02
CA LEU A 705 -12.93 -23.84 4.38
C LEU A 705 -11.97 -23.74 3.21
N GLY A 706 -10.92 -24.55 3.19
CA GLY A 706 -9.90 -24.56 2.13
C GLY A 706 -9.77 -25.93 1.47
N LEU A 707 -9.37 -25.94 0.21
CA LEU A 707 -9.01 -27.11 -0.56
C LEU A 707 -7.68 -26.89 -1.26
N ASP A 708 -6.76 -27.81 -1.11
CA ASP A 708 -5.50 -27.87 -1.86
C ASP A 708 -5.47 -29.15 -2.70
N LEU A 709 -5.29 -29.00 -4.01
CA LEU A 709 -5.26 -30.08 -4.97
C LEU A 709 -4.05 -29.94 -5.89
N ASN A 710 -3.25 -30.99 -5.99
CA ASN A 710 -2.17 -31.10 -6.98
C ASN A 710 -2.38 -32.34 -7.83
N MET A 711 -2.17 -32.21 -9.14
CA MET A 711 -2.40 -33.27 -10.11
C MET A 711 -1.28 -33.37 -11.15
N PHE A 712 -1.18 -34.55 -11.80
CA PHE A 712 -0.31 -34.80 -12.95
C PHE A 712 1.18 -34.60 -12.66
N ASN A 713 1.69 -35.19 -11.58
CA ASN A 713 3.04 -35.00 -11.05
C ASN A 713 3.29 -33.52 -10.69
N ASN A 714 2.35 -32.90 -9.97
CA ASN A 714 2.35 -31.48 -9.55
C ASN A 714 2.38 -30.45 -10.71
N ARG A 715 2.02 -30.85 -11.96
CA ARG A 715 1.88 -29.89 -13.07
C ARG A 715 0.70 -28.96 -12.86
N LEU A 716 -0.43 -29.48 -12.41
CA LEU A 716 -1.62 -28.71 -12.04
C LEU A 716 -1.66 -28.50 -10.54
N SER A 717 -1.83 -27.27 -10.12
CA SER A 717 -2.08 -26.89 -8.72
C SER A 717 -3.34 -26.04 -8.61
N LEU A 718 -4.19 -26.38 -7.66
CA LEU A 718 -5.42 -25.63 -7.33
C LEU A 718 -5.46 -25.42 -5.83
N THR A 719 -5.58 -24.16 -5.41
CA THR A 719 -5.90 -23.78 -4.03
C THR A 719 -7.13 -22.90 -4.03
N THR A 720 -8.12 -23.24 -3.22
CA THR A 720 -9.31 -22.43 -3.03
C THR A 720 -9.69 -22.31 -1.56
N ASP A 721 -10.15 -21.13 -1.16
CA ASP A 721 -10.63 -20.84 0.18
C ASP A 721 -11.97 -20.12 0.13
N PHE A 722 -12.91 -20.56 0.95
CA PHE A 722 -14.19 -19.89 1.23
C PHE A 722 -14.18 -19.40 2.67
N TYR A 723 -14.49 -18.14 2.90
CA TYR A 723 -14.41 -17.59 4.24
C TYR A 723 -15.60 -16.71 4.63
N ILE A 724 -15.86 -16.68 5.93
CA ILE A 724 -16.76 -15.73 6.58
C ILE A 724 -16.01 -15.10 7.72
N ARG A 725 -16.02 -13.78 7.79
CA ARG A 725 -15.39 -12.98 8.85
C ARG A 725 -16.44 -12.07 9.48
N ASP A 726 -16.72 -12.28 10.77
CA ASP A 726 -17.64 -11.48 11.56
C ASP A 726 -16.84 -10.53 12.48
N THR A 727 -16.89 -9.24 12.24
CA THR A 727 -16.34 -8.21 13.14
C THR A 727 -17.44 -7.73 14.06
N LYS A 728 -17.28 -7.95 15.34
CA LYS A 728 -18.27 -7.63 16.39
C LYS A 728 -17.77 -6.49 17.28
N GLY A 729 -18.71 -5.65 17.71
CA GLY A 729 -18.41 -4.55 18.59
C GLY A 729 -17.53 -3.48 17.93
N ILE A 730 -17.76 -3.20 16.66
CA ILE A 730 -17.09 -2.11 15.94
C ILE A 730 -17.45 -0.79 16.59
N LEU A 731 -16.44 0.05 16.85
CA LEU A 731 -16.66 1.38 17.38
C LEU A 731 -17.45 2.23 16.38
N GLY A 732 -18.44 2.91 16.88
CA GLY A 732 -19.31 3.80 16.12
C GLY A 732 -20.09 4.69 17.07
N LYS A 733 -20.92 5.57 16.51
CA LYS A 733 -21.81 6.42 17.30
C LYS A 733 -22.63 5.56 18.24
N GLY A 734 -22.72 5.97 19.49
CA GLY A 734 -23.60 5.39 20.49
C GLY A 734 -25.07 5.65 20.17
N LYS A 735 -25.95 5.44 21.15
CA LYS A 735 -27.36 5.78 21.01
C LYS A 735 -27.55 7.26 20.75
N SER A 736 -28.44 7.59 19.82
CA SER A 736 -28.78 8.98 19.50
C SER A 736 -29.18 9.76 20.78
N LEU A 737 -28.52 10.88 20.97
CA LEU A 737 -28.85 11.81 22.05
C LEU A 737 -29.90 12.83 21.57
N PRO A 738 -30.80 13.30 22.44
CA PRO A 738 -31.70 14.42 22.09
C PRO A 738 -30.87 15.66 21.69
N SER A 739 -31.33 16.40 20.68
CA SER A 739 -30.61 17.59 20.16
C SER A 739 -30.35 18.68 21.24
N ILE A 740 -31.18 18.71 22.26
CA ILE A 740 -31.02 19.63 23.45
C ILE A 740 -29.81 19.27 24.32
N TYR A 741 -29.20 18.08 24.15
CA TYR A 741 -28.00 17.68 24.90
C TYR A 741 -26.78 18.53 24.53
N GLY A 742 -26.74 19.07 23.32
CA GLY A 742 -25.72 20.01 22.88
C GLY A 742 -24.32 19.41 22.67
N ALA A 743 -24.19 18.10 22.59
CA ALA A 743 -22.93 17.40 22.28
C ALA A 743 -23.18 16.17 21.40
N SER A 744 -22.13 15.72 20.71
CA SER A 744 -22.18 14.53 19.87
C SER A 744 -22.25 13.25 20.71
N GLU A 745 -22.77 12.17 20.11
CA GLU A 745 -22.84 10.86 20.75
C GLU A 745 -21.43 10.28 21.00
N PRO A 746 -21.17 9.71 22.18
CA PRO A 746 -19.89 9.07 22.47
C PRO A 746 -19.68 7.83 21.58
N GLN A 747 -18.45 7.62 21.15
CA GLN A 747 -18.05 6.40 20.45
C GLN A 747 -18.15 5.19 21.37
N MET A 748 -18.80 4.12 20.93
CA MET A 748 -18.94 2.88 21.70
C MET A 748 -18.94 1.65 20.77
N ASN A 749 -18.80 0.44 21.33
CA ASN A 749 -18.83 -0.82 20.58
C ASN A 749 -20.26 -1.17 20.13
N ALA A 750 -20.78 -0.51 19.09
CA ALA A 750 -22.18 -0.54 18.67
C ALA A 750 -22.49 -1.45 17.47
N ASN A 751 -21.60 -1.51 16.49
CA ASN A 751 -21.89 -2.11 15.18
C ASN A 751 -21.23 -3.48 14.99
N ASN A 752 -21.83 -4.30 14.09
CA ASN A 752 -21.21 -5.54 13.61
C ASN A 752 -21.22 -5.57 12.09
N LEU A 753 -20.14 -6.09 11.50
CA LEU A 753 -19.96 -6.26 10.05
C LEU A 753 -19.65 -7.71 9.73
N ARG A 754 -20.25 -8.25 8.66
CA ARG A 754 -19.92 -9.58 8.13
C ARG A 754 -19.33 -9.46 6.74
N THR A 755 -18.13 -9.99 6.56
CA THR A 755 -17.47 -10.12 5.25
C THR A 755 -17.48 -11.58 4.82
N LYS A 756 -17.98 -11.87 3.61
CA LYS A 756 -17.97 -13.18 2.97
C LYS A 756 -17.16 -13.08 1.68
N GLY A 757 -16.36 -14.09 1.39
CA GLY A 757 -15.58 -14.10 0.16
C GLY A 757 -15.02 -15.46 -0.19
N TYR A 758 -14.41 -15.51 -1.37
CA TYR A 758 -13.72 -16.69 -1.87
C TYR A 758 -12.45 -16.31 -2.61
N GLU A 759 -11.53 -17.25 -2.69
CA GLU A 759 -10.22 -17.12 -3.34
C GLU A 759 -9.97 -18.37 -4.16
N LEU A 760 -9.34 -18.19 -5.33
CA LEU A 760 -8.93 -19.24 -6.23
C LEU A 760 -7.51 -18.95 -6.74
N VAL A 761 -6.64 -19.94 -6.68
CA VAL A 761 -5.33 -19.97 -7.35
C VAL A 761 -5.27 -21.21 -8.21
N LEU A 762 -5.06 -21.04 -9.50
CA LEU A 762 -4.88 -22.12 -10.45
C LEU A 762 -3.51 -21.96 -11.12
N GLY A 763 -2.68 -22.96 -10.98
CA GLY A 763 -1.33 -23.02 -11.58
C GLY A 763 -1.18 -24.20 -12.51
N TRP A 764 -0.50 -23.98 -13.63
CA TRP A 764 -0.02 -25.03 -14.52
C TRP A 764 1.47 -24.83 -14.79
N ARG A 765 2.26 -25.90 -14.68
CA ARG A 765 3.70 -25.89 -14.97
C ARG A 765 4.05 -27.12 -15.76
N ASP A 766 4.91 -26.96 -16.77
CA ASP A 766 5.43 -28.09 -17.52
C ASP A 766 6.79 -27.76 -18.11
N SER A 767 7.48 -28.80 -18.59
CA SER A 767 8.75 -28.63 -19.27
C SER A 767 8.90 -29.71 -20.37
N PHE A 768 9.55 -29.34 -21.47
CA PHE A 768 9.85 -30.24 -22.58
C PHE A 768 11.18 -29.83 -23.24
N LYS A 769 11.78 -30.74 -24.01
CA LYS A 769 12.97 -30.41 -24.77
C LYS A 769 12.62 -29.63 -26.03
N LEU A 770 13.26 -28.47 -26.18
CA LEU A 770 13.15 -27.60 -27.36
C LEU A 770 14.55 -27.23 -27.84
N ALA A 771 14.85 -27.56 -29.12
CA ALA A 771 16.15 -27.28 -29.76
C ALA A 771 17.38 -27.73 -28.90
N GLY A 772 17.30 -28.91 -28.28
CA GLY A 772 18.39 -29.47 -27.50
C GLY A 772 18.50 -29.04 -26.04
N SER A 773 17.73 -27.99 -25.61
CA SER A 773 17.66 -27.54 -24.23
C SER A 773 16.28 -27.74 -23.63
N THR A 774 16.18 -27.77 -22.30
CA THR A 774 14.90 -27.84 -21.60
C THR A 774 14.20 -26.47 -21.63
N PHE A 775 13.01 -26.41 -22.23
CA PHE A 775 12.10 -25.28 -22.11
C PHE A 775 11.12 -25.56 -20.99
N SER A 776 11.09 -24.69 -20.00
CA SER A 776 10.17 -24.75 -18.86
C SER A 776 9.22 -23.56 -18.91
N TYR A 777 7.95 -23.79 -18.63
CA TYR A 777 6.96 -22.72 -18.56
C TYR A 777 5.99 -22.93 -17.41
N GLY A 778 5.44 -21.82 -16.92
CA GLY A 778 4.43 -21.81 -15.88
C GLY A 778 3.41 -20.70 -16.10
N ILE A 779 2.15 -21.02 -15.85
CA ILE A 779 1.03 -20.08 -15.88
C ILE A 779 0.33 -20.15 -14.53
N THR A 780 0.13 -19.03 -13.87
CA THR A 780 -0.64 -18.97 -12.62
C THR A 780 -1.71 -17.90 -12.74
N GLY A 781 -2.96 -18.28 -12.49
CA GLY A 781 -4.09 -17.36 -12.41
C GLY A 781 -4.58 -17.25 -10.96
N THR A 782 -4.92 -16.05 -10.55
CA THR A 782 -5.56 -15.77 -9.25
C THR A 782 -6.90 -15.09 -9.48
N PHE A 783 -7.91 -15.47 -8.71
CA PHE A 783 -9.23 -14.84 -8.75
C PHE A 783 -9.81 -14.77 -7.34
N SER A 784 -10.43 -13.65 -6.99
CA SER A 784 -11.07 -13.48 -5.69
C SER A 784 -12.17 -12.43 -5.72
N ASP A 785 -13.15 -12.58 -4.82
CA ASP A 785 -14.20 -11.61 -4.59
C ASP A 785 -14.66 -11.63 -3.13
N TYR A 786 -15.20 -10.51 -2.67
CA TYR A 786 -15.80 -10.41 -1.36
C TYR A 786 -16.97 -9.42 -1.33
N THR A 787 -17.84 -9.59 -0.33
CA THR A 787 -18.87 -8.63 0.05
C THR A 787 -18.87 -8.43 1.56
N ALA A 788 -19.13 -7.22 2.01
CA ALA A 788 -19.26 -6.88 3.42
C ALA A 788 -20.63 -6.25 3.68
N GLU A 789 -21.30 -6.65 4.77
CA GLU A 789 -22.61 -6.15 5.16
C GLU A 789 -22.73 -5.94 6.66
N TYR A 790 -23.44 -4.90 7.08
CA TYR A 790 -23.74 -4.66 8.48
C TYR A 790 -24.79 -5.65 8.99
N THR A 791 -24.49 -6.33 10.12
CA THR A 791 -25.39 -7.32 10.74
C THR A 791 -26.03 -6.84 12.03
N LYS A 792 -25.48 -5.76 12.59
CA LYS A 792 -26.03 -5.06 13.75
C LYS A 792 -25.61 -3.58 13.67
N CYS A 793 -26.54 -2.70 13.89
CA CYS A 793 -26.32 -1.25 13.95
C CYS A 793 -27.39 -0.62 14.87
N ASP A 794 -27.08 0.54 15.43
CA ASP A 794 -28.04 1.39 16.12
C ASP A 794 -28.43 2.54 15.16
N ASN A 795 -29.54 2.37 14.47
CA ASN A 795 -30.10 3.37 13.53
C ASN A 795 -31.63 3.36 13.65
N PRO A 796 -32.17 3.86 14.76
CA PRO A 796 -33.61 3.82 15.05
C PRO A 796 -34.46 4.67 14.08
N THR A 797 -33.87 5.68 13.46
CA THR A 797 -34.52 6.56 12.48
C THR A 797 -34.48 6.01 11.06
N GLY A 798 -33.72 4.92 10.81
CA GLY A 798 -33.58 4.31 9.49
C GLY A 798 -32.87 5.18 8.46
N LEU A 799 -32.02 6.15 8.86
CA LEU A 799 -31.29 7.03 7.95
C LEU A 799 -30.40 6.21 6.98
N ILE A 800 -30.57 6.45 5.68
CA ILE A 800 -29.79 5.74 4.63
C ILE A 800 -28.31 6.15 4.62
N GLY A 801 -27.99 7.34 5.14
CA GLY A 801 -26.60 7.80 5.31
C GLY A 801 -25.84 6.99 6.36
N ASP A 802 -26.50 6.60 7.43
CA ASP A 802 -25.93 5.84 8.53
C ASP A 802 -25.90 4.33 8.25
N PRO A 803 -25.11 3.55 8.99
CA PRO A 803 -25.18 2.10 8.95
C PRO A 803 -26.57 1.59 9.33
N TYR A 804 -27.09 0.62 8.58
CA TYR A 804 -28.32 -0.13 8.90
C TYR A 804 -28.11 -1.61 8.63
N VAL A 805 -28.91 -2.46 9.26
CA VAL A 805 -28.82 -3.92 9.09
C VAL A 805 -29.10 -4.31 7.63
N GLY A 806 -28.19 -5.02 7.01
CA GLY A 806 -28.24 -5.41 5.58
C GLY A 806 -27.57 -4.41 4.63
N LYS A 807 -27.17 -3.20 5.08
CA LYS A 807 -26.42 -2.26 4.26
C LYS A 807 -25.10 -2.86 3.82
N LYS A 808 -24.83 -2.87 2.52
CA LYS A 808 -23.51 -3.27 1.99
C LYS A 808 -22.48 -2.16 2.29
N TYR A 809 -21.31 -2.54 2.75
CA TYR A 809 -20.22 -1.59 2.88
C TYR A 809 -19.84 -1.03 1.50
N GLY A 810 -19.69 0.29 1.42
CA GLY A 810 -19.46 0.98 0.15
C GLY A 810 -20.69 1.22 -0.72
N GLU A 811 -21.91 0.91 -0.25
CA GLU A 811 -23.17 1.15 -0.95
C GLU A 811 -23.37 2.63 -1.25
N ILE A 812 -23.71 2.93 -2.50
CA ILE A 812 -23.92 4.29 -3.01
C ILE A 812 -25.40 4.50 -3.27
N TRP A 813 -26.00 5.41 -2.52
CA TRP A 813 -27.35 5.88 -2.76
C TRP A 813 -27.33 7.10 -3.68
N GLY A 814 -28.15 7.09 -4.71
CA GLY A 814 -28.24 8.17 -5.67
C GLY A 814 -29.54 8.13 -6.47
N TYR A 815 -29.75 9.14 -7.31
CA TYR A 815 -30.89 9.24 -8.18
C TYR A 815 -30.65 8.43 -9.46
N LYS A 816 -31.69 7.76 -9.97
CA LYS A 816 -31.65 7.12 -11.28
C LYS A 816 -31.90 8.14 -12.39
N VAL A 817 -31.25 7.92 -13.52
CA VAL A 817 -31.35 8.80 -14.69
C VAL A 817 -31.88 8.03 -15.90
N ASP A 818 -32.65 8.73 -16.76
CA ASP A 818 -33.16 8.22 -18.05
C ASP A 818 -32.31 8.74 -19.24
N GLY A 819 -31.09 9.19 -18.96
CA GLY A 819 -30.19 9.80 -19.92
C GLY A 819 -30.17 11.32 -19.86
N LEU A 820 -30.04 11.97 -21.01
CA LEU A 820 -30.03 13.44 -21.14
C LEU A 820 -31.28 13.91 -21.88
N PHE A 821 -31.76 15.10 -21.58
CA PHE A 821 -32.81 15.74 -22.39
C PHE A 821 -32.29 16.00 -23.81
N ARG A 822 -33.04 15.59 -24.83
CA ARG A 822 -32.62 15.71 -26.24
C ARG A 822 -32.62 17.16 -26.73
N ASN A 823 -33.52 17.98 -26.18
CA ASN A 823 -33.67 19.40 -26.53
C ASN A 823 -34.44 20.14 -25.44
N ASP A 824 -34.49 21.47 -25.54
CA ASP A 824 -35.17 22.35 -24.57
C ASP A 824 -36.66 22.10 -24.49
N LYS A 825 -37.31 21.69 -25.58
CA LYS A 825 -38.74 21.38 -25.58
C LYS A 825 -39.04 20.16 -24.68
N GLU A 826 -38.30 19.07 -24.84
CA GLU A 826 -38.42 17.89 -24.00
C GLU A 826 -38.16 18.23 -22.52
N ALA A 827 -37.11 19.01 -22.24
CA ALA A 827 -36.78 19.46 -20.91
C ALA A 827 -37.92 20.26 -20.26
N ALA A 828 -38.48 21.22 -20.99
CA ALA A 828 -39.61 22.04 -20.52
C ALA A 828 -40.86 21.22 -20.32
N GLU A 829 -41.20 20.32 -21.25
CA GLU A 829 -42.36 19.40 -21.10
C GLU A 829 -42.21 18.46 -19.90
N TYR A 830 -41.02 17.97 -19.62
CA TYR A 830 -40.75 17.13 -18.47
C TYR A 830 -40.82 17.95 -17.17
N ALA A 831 -40.16 19.09 -17.11
CA ALA A 831 -40.14 19.98 -15.95
C ALA A 831 -41.49 20.63 -15.63
N SER A 832 -42.43 20.68 -16.59
CA SER A 832 -43.81 21.13 -16.33
C SER A 832 -44.63 20.11 -15.52
N ARG A 833 -44.21 18.85 -15.48
CA ARG A 833 -44.88 17.78 -14.77
C ARG A 833 -44.11 17.28 -13.54
N ILE A 834 -42.79 17.34 -13.59
CA ILE A 834 -41.89 16.82 -12.56
C ILE A 834 -41.02 17.95 -12.04
N ASP A 835 -41.09 18.20 -10.76
CA ASP A 835 -40.25 19.19 -10.09
C ASP A 835 -38.84 18.64 -9.88
N LEU A 836 -37.86 19.26 -10.50
CA LEU A 836 -36.41 18.92 -10.41
C LEU A 836 -35.62 19.92 -9.56
N SER A 837 -36.29 20.88 -8.92
CA SER A 837 -35.62 21.99 -8.20
C SER A 837 -34.68 21.53 -7.08
N THR A 838 -34.95 20.40 -6.47
CA THR A 838 -34.11 19.83 -5.40
C THR A 838 -32.81 19.21 -5.97
N VAL A 839 -32.90 18.41 -7.02
CA VAL A 839 -31.72 17.70 -7.58
C VAL A 839 -30.93 18.54 -8.57
N ALA A 840 -31.57 19.54 -9.16
CA ALA A 840 -31.00 20.49 -10.09
C ALA A 840 -31.04 21.94 -9.58
N SER A 841 -30.94 22.15 -8.27
CA SER A 841 -31.11 23.44 -7.61
C SER A 841 -30.26 24.56 -8.20
N GLY A 842 -29.02 24.25 -8.65
CA GLY A 842 -28.11 25.21 -9.31
C GLY A 842 -28.71 25.81 -10.59
N TYR A 843 -29.48 25.02 -11.36
CA TYR A 843 -30.16 25.53 -12.57
C TYR A 843 -31.39 26.37 -12.24
N TYR A 844 -32.10 26.09 -11.14
CA TYR A 844 -33.29 26.83 -10.71
C TYR A 844 -32.97 28.11 -9.95
N THR A 845 -31.81 28.14 -9.29
CA THR A 845 -31.32 29.38 -8.61
C THR A 845 -30.42 30.20 -9.52
N ALA A 846 -29.96 29.67 -10.65
CA ALA A 846 -29.09 30.39 -11.59
C ALA A 846 -29.73 31.67 -12.11
N THR A 847 -28.93 32.72 -12.15
CA THR A 847 -29.27 34.00 -12.79
C THR A 847 -28.79 34.06 -14.25
N GLY A 848 -28.46 32.90 -14.81
CA GLY A 848 -27.83 32.74 -16.12
C GLY A 848 -28.65 33.24 -17.30
N ALA A 849 -27.94 33.56 -18.38
CA ALA A 849 -28.51 34.14 -19.63
C ALA A 849 -29.58 33.25 -20.25
N TYR A 850 -29.56 31.99 -19.96
CA TYR A 850 -30.48 31.02 -20.53
C TYR A 850 -31.79 30.81 -19.75
N GLY A 851 -31.97 31.52 -18.63
CA GLY A 851 -33.16 31.41 -17.77
C GLY A 851 -33.04 30.26 -16.75
N LYS A 852 -34.09 30.09 -15.94
CA LYS A 852 -34.17 29.08 -14.89
C LYS A 852 -34.67 27.75 -15.43
N GLY A 853 -34.19 26.66 -14.84
CA GLY A 853 -34.65 25.30 -15.14
C GLY A 853 -33.68 24.46 -15.97
N VAL A 854 -34.05 23.19 -16.18
CA VAL A 854 -33.30 22.21 -16.97
C VAL A 854 -33.50 22.42 -18.47
N ARG A 855 -32.55 21.96 -19.27
CA ARG A 855 -32.48 22.16 -20.72
C ARG A 855 -32.03 20.92 -21.47
N GLY A 856 -32.09 20.99 -22.78
CA GLY A 856 -31.47 20.00 -23.66
C GLY A 856 -29.98 19.80 -23.32
N GLY A 857 -29.60 18.54 -23.09
CA GLY A 857 -28.24 18.17 -22.65
C GLY A 857 -28.09 17.99 -21.13
N ASP A 858 -29.02 18.48 -20.33
CA ASP A 858 -29.01 18.24 -18.88
C ASP A 858 -29.50 16.82 -18.52
N ILE A 859 -29.15 16.37 -17.33
CA ILE A 859 -29.51 15.05 -16.83
C ILE A 859 -31.02 14.96 -16.57
N LYS A 860 -31.65 13.93 -17.11
CA LYS A 860 -33.05 13.60 -16.89
C LYS A 860 -33.19 12.63 -15.71
N TYR A 861 -33.46 13.16 -14.53
CA TYR A 861 -33.71 12.36 -13.34
C TYR A 861 -35.11 11.76 -13.34
N LEU A 862 -35.24 10.55 -12.80
CA LEU A 862 -36.51 9.82 -12.74
C LEU A 862 -37.20 10.07 -11.40
N ASP A 863 -38.47 10.42 -11.46
CA ASP A 863 -39.42 10.29 -10.33
C ASP A 863 -39.79 8.80 -10.17
N LEU A 864 -39.35 8.19 -9.07
CA LEU A 864 -39.51 6.76 -8.82
C LEU A 864 -40.63 6.42 -7.81
N ASN A 865 -41.08 7.40 -7.06
CA ASN A 865 -42.16 7.23 -6.10
C ASN A 865 -43.51 7.75 -6.66
N GLY A 866 -43.51 8.54 -7.75
CA GLY A 866 -44.68 9.02 -8.47
C GLY A 866 -45.36 10.24 -7.82
N ASP A 867 -44.59 11.00 -7.01
CA ASP A 867 -45.13 12.20 -6.34
C ASP A 867 -44.93 13.49 -7.16
N ASN A 868 -44.35 13.36 -8.35
CA ASN A 868 -44.02 14.45 -9.29
C ASN A 868 -42.93 15.40 -8.79
N ILE A 869 -42.12 15.00 -7.79
CA ILE A 869 -40.96 15.77 -7.29
C ILE A 869 -39.78 14.85 -7.17
N VAL A 870 -38.68 15.10 -7.86
CA VAL A 870 -37.45 14.32 -7.66
C VAL A 870 -36.70 14.84 -6.46
N ASN A 871 -36.72 14.09 -5.36
CA ASN A 871 -36.09 14.49 -4.11
C ASN A 871 -35.57 13.30 -3.28
N GLY A 872 -34.93 13.60 -2.15
CA GLY A 872 -34.36 12.58 -1.25
C GLY A 872 -35.35 12.08 -0.19
N GLY A 873 -36.63 12.46 -0.23
CA GLY A 873 -37.59 12.14 0.80
C GLY A 873 -37.10 12.54 2.19
N LYS A 874 -37.45 11.77 3.21
CA LYS A 874 -36.87 11.96 4.57
C LYS A 874 -35.43 11.42 4.69
N GLY A 875 -34.91 10.76 3.67
CA GLY A 875 -33.59 10.14 3.70
C GLY A 875 -33.53 8.89 4.56
N THR A 876 -34.67 8.24 4.77
CA THR A 876 -34.78 6.99 5.55
C THR A 876 -35.05 5.80 4.64
N LEU A 877 -34.95 4.59 5.20
CA LEU A 877 -35.26 3.35 4.46
C LEU A 877 -36.72 3.28 4.04
N ASP A 878 -37.62 3.82 4.88
CA ASP A 878 -39.06 3.84 4.61
C ASP A 878 -39.43 4.95 3.64
N ASP A 879 -38.67 6.03 3.62
CA ASP A 879 -38.89 7.16 2.73
C ASP A 879 -37.56 7.69 2.16
N PRO A 880 -36.96 6.96 1.19
CA PRO A 880 -35.75 7.38 0.50
C PRO A 880 -36.01 8.40 -0.62
N GLY A 881 -37.27 8.81 -0.84
CA GLY A 881 -37.67 9.56 -2.01
C GLY A 881 -37.36 8.77 -3.29
N ASP A 882 -36.72 9.44 -4.24
CA ASP A 882 -36.30 8.82 -5.52
C ASP A 882 -34.93 8.19 -5.49
N ARG A 883 -34.23 8.25 -4.34
CA ARG A 883 -32.92 7.63 -4.21
C ARG A 883 -33.03 6.10 -4.17
N ARG A 884 -32.13 5.44 -4.85
CA ARG A 884 -31.95 3.99 -4.84
C ARG A 884 -30.49 3.65 -4.75
N VAL A 885 -30.15 2.43 -4.39
CA VAL A 885 -28.78 1.94 -4.47
C VAL A 885 -28.40 1.85 -5.95
N ILE A 886 -27.46 2.69 -6.37
CA ILE A 886 -27.00 2.82 -7.76
C ILE A 886 -25.65 2.18 -8.00
N GLY A 887 -24.90 1.85 -6.92
CA GLY A 887 -23.57 1.27 -7.05
C GLY A 887 -22.97 0.88 -5.71
N ASN A 888 -21.73 0.43 -5.77
CA ASN A 888 -20.91 0.13 -4.60
C ASN A 888 -19.46 0.54 -4.89
N SER A 889 -18.82 1.26 -3.95
CA SER A 889 -17.45 1.74 -4.07
C SER A 889 -16.40 0.67 -3.72
N SER A 890 -16.78 -0.48 -3.15
CA SER A 890 -15.86 -1.56 -2.83
C SER A 890 -15.43 -2.29 -4.10
N PRO A 891 -14.12 -2.50 -4.31
CA PRO A 891 -13.62 -3.28 -5.45
C PRO A 891 -14.19 -4.70 -5.45
N ARG A 892 -14.62 -5.17 -6.61
CA ARG A 892 -15.14 -6.51 -6.86
C ARG A 892 -14.27 -7.22 -7.91
N TYR A 893 -14.29 -8.56 -7.91
CA TYR A 893 -13.69 -9.40 -8.94
C TYR A 893 -12.20 -9.08 -9.20
N GLN A 894 -11.37 -9.35 -8.20
CA GLN A 894 -9.94 -9.16 -8.31
C GLN A 894 -9.30 -10.37 -8.98
N TYR A 895 -8.48 -10.13 -9.98
CA TYR A 895 -7.79 -11.19 -10.70
C TYR A 895 -6.34 -10.78 -11.00
N GLY A 896 -5.51 -11.79 -11.16
CA GLY A 896 -4.13 -11.66 -11.56
C GLY A 896 -3.70 -12.85 -12.41
N ALA A 897 -2.76 -12.63 -13.29
CA ALA A 897 -2.14 -13.69 -14.06
C ALA A 897 -0.62 -13.48 -14.10
N SER A 898 0.13 -14.55 -13.98
CA SER A 898 1.58 -14.56 -14.20
C SER A 898 1.97 -15.66 -15.17
N LEU A 899 2.87 -15.32 -16.09
CA LEU A 899 3.46 -16.22 -17.05
C LEU A 899 4.98 -16.18 -16.83
N ASN A 900 5.60 -17.34 -16.69
CA ASN A 900 7.06 -17.46 -16.63
C ASN A 900 7.52 -18.54 -17.58
N PHE A 901 8.70 -18.38 -18.13
CA PHE A 901 9.37 -19.37 -18.94
C PHE A 901 10.88 -19.27 -18.76
N SER A 902 11.57 -20.38 -18.96
CA SER A 902 13.01 -20.44 -18.89
C SER A 902 13.53 -21.31 -20.01
N TRP A 903 14.55 -20.85 -20.77
CA TRP A 903 15.14 -21.54 -21.90
C TRP A 903 16.55 -21.02 -22.16
N TYR A 904 17.54 -21.93 -22.28
CA TYR A 904 18.95 -21.58 -22.53
C TYR A 904 19.53 -20.50 -21.59
N GLY A 905 19.12 -20.47 -20.32
CA GLY A 905 19.57 -19.46 -19.35
C GLY A 905 18.83 -18.12 -19.43
N PHE A 906 17.84 -17.99 -20.30
CA PHE A 906 16.87 -16.88 -20.30
C PHE A 906 15.68 -17.25 -19.42
N ASP A 907 15.35 -16.37 -18.49
CA ASP A 907 14.19 -16.46 -17.61
C ASP A 907 13.15 -15.36 -17.93
#